data_f0a41aa72d6703f4e2823a236eb20d64
#
_entry.id   f0a41aa72d6703f4e2823a236eb20d64
#
_cell.length_a   1.000
_cell.length_b   1.000
_cell.length_c   1.000
_cell.angle_alpha   90.00
_cell.angle_beta   90.00
_cell.angle_gamma   90.00
#
_symmetry.space_group_name_H-M   'P 1'
#
loop_
_entity.id
_entity.type
_entity.pdbx_description
1 polymer ?
#
loop_
_entity_poly.entity_id
_entity_poly.type
_entity_poly.pdbx_seq_one_letter_code
_entity_poly.pdbx_strand_id
1 'polypeptide(L)'
;MSEAAAAPAPLPDVRDPQPGHHHGGLAKLTVGAIGIVFGDIGTSPLYAFRQTFAGLHPLPVDRLHVMGVLSLIFWSMMIVVTLKYILILMRADNKGEGGSLALLALLSRKTERARWGPVIVLLGVFACALFYGDTMITPAISVLSAVEGIVLVEAGFQPWVIPIAIGILIGLFSIQRRGTAAVGALFAPVLIVYFLVLATLGLISIAQHPEIVGSLNPYWAVQFFLEERFFAFVAMGSVVLAVTGTEALYADMGHFGRRPIQYAWFFFVLPALMINYIGQGALLIAEPGAIESPFFLLAPDWFRLPLVIIATMATVIASQAVISGAFSVTQQAIHLGYIPRLKITHTSATAASQIYIPSVNWALAVAVVVLVLLFRNSSNLSAAYGIAVTGAMFIDTCLLAVVLFGLWGWNRWVAGALLALFFTVDAAYFAANLMKVPSGGWVPLAIGFIAFTLLTTWAKGRKLLRHQLKQGDIPIPLFIKSAAGSAARVPGTAIFMTSQADGVPHALLHNLKHNKVLHQRSIFLKVAIEDVPYIDDDRRVEVEELGEGFYKIVLHFGFMQDMNVPEALAAIDGCGLPFRMMETSFFLSRQTPLTSTVHGMAIWREKLFAWMMRNAESPMEFFGLPPNRVVEMGSQVKI
;
A
#
# COMPACT_ATOMS: atom_id res chain seq x y z
N MET A 1 -42.56 38.71 3.63
CA MET A 1 -41.90 38.48 2.31
C MET A 1 -40.67 37.64 2.63
N SER A 2 -40.81 36.37 2.30
CA SER A 2 -39.81 35.34 2.59
C SER A 2 -38.82 35.30 1.43
N GLU A 3 -37.58 35.61 1.66
CA GLU A 3 -36.49 35.44 0.71
C GLU A 3 -36.08 33.97 0.69
N ALA A 4 -36.43 33.29 -0.40
CA ALA A 4 -36.05 31.92 -0.62
C ALA A 4 -34.56 31.87 -0.95
N ALA A 5 -33.79 31.16 -0.11
CA ALA A 5 -32.41 30.86 -0.37
C ALA A 5 -32.28 30.05 -1.68
N ALA A 6 -31.59 30.60 -2.65
CA ALA A 6 -31.28 29.93 -3.92
C ALA A 6 -30.45 28.66 -3.66
N ALA A 7 -30.92 27.57 -4.29
CA ALA A 7 -30.16 26.30 -4.28
C ALA A 7 -28.79 26.49 -4.96
N PRO A 8 -27.73 25.86 -4.46
CA PRO A 8 -26.42 25.94 -5.08
C PRO A 8 -26.47 25.38 -6.52
N ALA A 9 -25.84 26.09 -7.44
CA ALA A 9 -25.76 25.69 -8.85
C ALA A 9 -25.17 24.30 -9.00
N PRO A 10 -25.63 23.49 -9.96
CA PRO A 10 -25.04 22.19 -10.23
C PRO A 10 -23.58 22.37 -10.64
N LEU A 11 -22.71 21.57 -10.02
CA LEU A 11 -21.28 21.52 -10.36
C LEU A 11 -21.13 21.25 -11.86
N PRO A 12 -20.25 21.98 -12.58
CA PRO A 12 -20.03 21.75 -13.99
C PRO A 12 -19.58 20.33 -14.25
N ASP A 13 -20.09 19.76 -15.33
CA ASP A 13 -19.75 18.45 -15.86
C ASP A 13 -18.23 18.29 -15.91
N VAL A 14 -17.69 17.41 -15.05
CA VAL A 14 -16.26 17.11 -14.98
C VAL A 14 -15.93 16.36 -16.26
N ARG A 15 -15.40 17.06 -17.25
CA ARG A 15 -14.69 16.41 -18.36
C ARG A 15 -13.65 15.50 -17.74
N ASP A 16 -13.61 14.24 -18.20
CA ASP A 16 -12.65 13.22 -17.75
C ASP A 16 -11.28 13.86 -17.61
N PRO A 17 -10.66 13.85 -16.41
CA PRO A 17 -9.31 14.31 -16.25
C PRO A 17 -8.43 13.42 -17.13
N GLN A 18 -7.58 14.03 -17.91
CA GLN A 18 -6.60 13.31 -18.72
C GLN A 18 -5.84 12.33 -17.81
N PRO A 19 -5.70 11.04 -18.18
CA PRO A 19 -4.99 10.06 -17.37
C PRO A 19 -3.59 10.60 -17.11
N GLY A 20 -3.16 10.55 -15.85
CA GLY A 20 -1.85 11.04 -15.43
C GLY A 20 -0.79 10.63 -16.43
N HIS A 21 0.13 11.54 -16.74
CA HIS A 21 1.10 11.44 -17.82
C HIS A 21 1.94 10.15 -17.72
N HIS A 22 1.39 9.05 -18.21
CA HIS A 22 2.18 7.84 -18.46
C HIS A 22 3.05 8.10 -19.70
N HIS A 23 4.26 8.63 -19.49
CA HIS A 23 5.24 8.88 -20.53
C HIS A 23 5.79 7.55 -21.08
N GLY A 24 4.99 6.82 -21.84
CA GLY A 24 5.42 5.57 -22.49
C GLY A 24 4.33 4.98 -23.38
N GLY A 25 4.69 4.43 -24.54
CA GLY A 25 3.76 3.67 -25.37
C GLY A 25 3.24 2.43 -24.60
N LEU A 26 2.04 1.96 -24.92
CA LEU A 26 1.37 0.82 -24.28
C LEU A 26 2.28 -0.40 -24.12
N ALA A 27 3.07 -0.73 -25.15
CA ALA A 27 4.02 -1.84 -25.11
C ALA A 27 5.10 -1.67 -24.04
N LYS A 28 5.68 -0.46 -23.90
CA LYS A 28 6.70 -0.18 -22.88
C LYS A 28 6.13 -0.29 -21.47
N LEU A 29 4.92 0.21 -21.24
CA LEU A 29 4.23 0.10 -19.97
C LEU A 29 3.85 -1.35 -19.64
N THR A 30 3.43 -2.14 -20.65
CA THR A 30 3.13 -3.57 -20.48
C THR A 30 4.37 -4.36 -20.07
N VAL A 31 5.51 -4.11 -20.72
CA VAL A 31 6.80 -4.73 -20.37
C VAL A 31 7.25 -4.31 -18.97
N GLY A 32 7.07 -3.02 -18.62
CA GLY A 32 7.33 -2.52 -17.26
C GLY A 32 6.46 -3.20 -16.20
N ALA A 33 5.18 -3.39 -16.49
CA ALA A 33 4.25 -4.09 -15.60
C ALA A 33 4.67 -5.56 -15.36
N ILE A 34 5.13 -6.28 -16.40
CA ILE A 34 5.68 -7.64 -16.22
C ILE A 34 6.87 -7.60 -15.24
N GLY A 35 7.73 -6.59 -15.36
CA GLY A 35 8.96 -6.49 -14.59
C GLY A 35 8.78 -6.08 -13.12
N ILE A 36 7.65 -5.49 -12.72
CA ILE A 36 7.46 -4.98 -11.36
C ILE A 36 6.20 -5.58 -10.73
N VAL A 37 5.05 -5.41 -11.37
CA VAL A 37 3.75 -5.74 -10.79
C VAL A 37 3.56 -7.24 -10.56
N PHE A 38 4.06 -8.06 -11.48
CA PHE A 38 3.86 -9.51 -11.46
C PHE A 38 5.01 -10.30 -10.83
N GLY A 39 5.96 -9.62 -10.17
CA GLY A 39 7.08 -10.28 -9.49
C GLY A 39 6.61 -11.21 -8.38
N ASP A 40 5.74 -10.73 -7.51
CA ASP A 40 5.29 -11.48 -6.32
C ASP A 40 4.45 -12.70 -6.71
N ILE A 41 3.39 -12.52 -7.50
CA ILE A 41 2.58 -13.66 -7.98
C ILE A 41 3.40 -14.62 -8.84
N GLY A 42 4.45 -14.10 -9.55
CA GLY A 42 5.36 -14.89 -10.36
C GLY A 42 6.27 -15.82 -9.56
N THR A 43 6.57 -15.48 -8.31
CA THR A 43 7.41 -16.30 -7.43
C THR A 43 6.62 -17.33 -6.62
N SER A 44 5.30 -17.27 -6.60
CA SER A 44 4.43 -18.23 -5.90
C SER A 44 4.64 -19.70 -6.31
N PRO A 45 4.95 -20.04 -7.59
CA PRO A 45 5.23 -21.43 -7.98
C PRO A 45 6.38 -22.12 -7.23
N LEU A 46 7.31 -21.33 -6.67
CA LEU A 46 8.43 -21.84 -5.87
C LEU A 46 7.97 -22.62 -4.63
N TYR A 47 6.82 -22.23 -4.04
CA TYR A 47 6.40 -22.75 -2.75
C TYR A 47 4.92 -23.18 -2.69
N ALA A 48 4.01 -22.57 -3.47
CA ALA A 48 2.57 -22.76 -3.30
C ALA A 48 2.12 -24.21 -3.58
N PHE A 49 2.59 -24.80 -4.68
CA PHE A 49 2.25 -26.18 -5.04
C PHE A 49 2.84 -27.18 -4.05
N ARG A 50 4.13 -27.08 -3.74
CA ARG A 50 4.81 -27.88 -2.72
C ARG A 50 4.08 -27.81 -1.38
N GLN A 51 3.72 -26.61 -0.92
CA GLN A 51 3.06 -26.39 0.36
C GLN A 51 1.69 -27.07 0.46
N THR A 52 1.00 -27.23 -0.68
CA THR A 52 -0.29 -27.90 -0.70
C THR A 52 -0.17 -29.41 -0.46
N PHE A 53 0.91 -30.05 -0.94
CA PHE A 53 1.13 -31.48 -0.79
C PHE A 53 2.02 -31.84 0.40
N ALA A 54 3.04 -31.04 0.72
CA ALA A 54 4.04 -31.33 1.77
C ALA A 54 3.96 -30.37 2.96
N GLY A 55 2.85 -29.61 3.11
CA GLY A 55 2.64 -28.68 4.22
C GLY A 55 2.23 -29.34 5.54
N LEU A 56 1.57 -28.57 6.41
CA LEU A 56 1.11 -29.02 7.74
C LEU A 56 0.15 -30.22 7.71
N HIS A 57 -0.62 -30.34 6.64
CA HIS A 57 -1.56 -31.45 6.40
C HIS A 57 -1.24 -32.02 5.01
N PRO A 58 -0.24 -32.93 4.92
CA PRO A 58 0.19 -33.46 3.64
C PRO A 58 -0.93 -34.23 2.94
N LEU A 59 -1.05 -33.98 1.63
CA LEU A 59 -2.01 -34.72 0.79
C LEU A 59 -1.33 -35.92 0.14
N PRO A 60 -2.06 -37.02 -0.09
CA PRO A 60 -1.58 -38.10 -0.92
C PRO A 60 -1.25 -37.64 -2.34
N VAL A 61 -0.19 -38.19 -2.91
CA VAL A 61 0.18 -37.92 -4.29
C VAL A 61 -0.48 -38.96 -5.20
N ASP A 62 -1.70 -38.66 -5.58
CA ASP A 62 -2.46 -39.46 -6.53
C ASP A 62 -3.17 -38.56 -7.55
N ARG A 63 -3.80 -39.21 -8.53
CA ARG A 63 -4.44 -38.48 -9.63
C ARG A 63 -5.54 -37.52 -9.17
N LEU A 64 -6.38 -37.94 -8.20
CA LEU A 64 -7.49 -37.11 -7.71
C LEU A 64 -6.97 -35.85 -7.04
N HIS A 65 -6.01 -35.98 -6.12
CA HIS A 65 -5.47 -34.86 -5.36
C HIS A 65 -4.70 -33.88 -6.26
N VAL A 66 -3.85 -34.40 -7.17
CA VAL A 66 -3.08 -33.55 -8.08
C VAL A 66 -4.02 -32.79 -9.04
N MET A 67 -4.96 -33.48 -9.68
CA MET A 67 -5.91 -32.85 -10.61
C MET A 67 -6.85 -31.87 -9.86
N GLY A 68 -7.29 -32.22 -8.66
CA GLY A 68 -8.14 -31.38 -7.81
C GLY A 68 -7.43 -30.09 -7.38
N VAL A 69 -6.21 -30.19 -6.89
CA VAL A 69 -5.40 -29.03 -6.48
C VAL A 69 -5.09 -28.12 -7.67
N LEU A 70 -4.71 -28.66 -8.82
CA LEU A 70 -4.48 -27.88 -10.04
C LEU A 70 -5.76 -27.17 -10.50
N SER A 71 -6.89 -27.84 -10.46
CA SER A 71 -8.18 -27.25 -10.76
C SER A 71 -8.51 -26.11 -9.81
N LEU A 72 -8.29 -26.29 -8.50
CA LEU A 72 -8.45 -25.22 -7.51
C LEU A 72 -7.53 -24.03 -7.76
N ILE A 73 -6.25 -24.25 -8.08
CA ILE A 73 -5.30 -23.18 -8.42
C ILE A 73 -5.80 -22.42 -9.66
N PHE A 74 -6.18 -23.11 -10.72
CA PHE A 74 -6.68 -22.47 -11.95
C PHE A 74 -7.91 -21.62 -11.69
N TRP A 75 -8.93 -22.17 -11.05
CA TRP A 75 -10.18 -21.44 -10.80
C TRP A 75 -10.00 -20.33 -9.78
N SER A 76 -9.05 -20.46 -8.84
CA SER A 76 -8.67 -19.38 -7.93
C SER A 76 -8.04 -18.22 -8.69
N MET A 77 -7.12 -18.49 -9.63
CA MET A 77 -6.55 -17.44 -10.50
C MET A 77 -7.62 -16.78 -11.38
N MET A 78 -8.59 -17.56 -11.86
CA MET A 78 -9.67 -17.02 -12.69
C MET A 78 -10.65 -16.18 -11.87
N ILE A 79 -11.06 -16.62 -10.69
CA ILE A 79 -12.08 -15.92 -9.87
C ILE A 79 -11.44 -14.76 -9.11
N VAL A 80 -10.32 -14.99 -8.42
CA VAL A 80 -9.71 -13.98 -7.56
C VAL A 80 -8.88 -13.01 -8.38
N VAL A 81 -7.82 -13.47 -9.03
CA VAL A 81 -6.89 -12.56 -9.71
C VAL A 81 -7.57 -11.91 -10.92
N THR A 82 -8.11 -12.74 -11.81
CA THR A 82 -8.64 -12.25 -13.09
C THR A 82 -9.96 -11.49 -12.90
N LEU A 83 -10.98 -12.12 -12.34
CA LEU A 83 -12.32 -11.53 -12.28
C LEU A 83 -12.39 -10.45 -11.20
N LYS A 84 -12.00 -10.75 -9.96
CA LYS A 84 -12.16 -9.83 -8.84
C LYS A 84 -11.17 -8.66 -8.95
N TYR A 85 -9.86 -8.92 -9.04
CA TYR A 85 -8.86 -7.83 -9.01
C TYR A 85 -8.70 -7.16 -10.38
N ILE A 86 -8.32 -7.87 -11.43
CA ILE A 86 -7.94 -7.27 -12.73
C ILE A 86 -9.14 -6.70 -13.50
N LEU A 87 -10.30 -7.37 -13.49
CA LEU A 87 -11.44 -6.92 -14.28
C LEU A 87 -12.36 -5.98 -13.50
N ILE A 88 -12.49 -6.13 -12.18
CA ILE A 88 -13.46 -5.38 -11.37
C ILE A 88 -12.77 -4.38 -10.46
N LEU A 89 -11.95 -4.82 -9.48
CA LEU A 89 -11.40 -3.95 -8.45
C LEU A 89 -10.50 -2.86 -9.02
N MET A 90 -9.71 -3.15 -10.04
CA MET A 90 -8.90 -2.15 -10.76
C MET A 90 -9.73 -1.06 -11.48
N ARG A 91 -11.07 -1.17 -11.54
CA ARG A 91 -11.95 -0.07 -11.99
C ARG A 91 -12.33 0.87 -10.84
N ALA A 92 -12.15 0.44 -9.60
CA ALA A 92 -12.38 1.24 -8.41
C ALA A 92 -11.13 2.03 -8.05
N ASP A 93 -10.58 2.74 -9.01
CA ASP A 93 -9.44 3.61 -8.84
C ASP A 93 -9.84 4.99 -8.32
N ASN A 94 -8.95 5.62 -7.59
CA ASN A 94 -9.08 7.02 -7.20
C ASN A 94 -8.20 7.87 -8.14
N LYS A 95 -8.77 8.33 -9.25
CA LYS A 95 -8.06 9.10 -10.30
C LYS A 95 -6.75 8.42 -10.77
N GLY A 96 -6.83 7.12 -11.01
CA GLY A 96 -5.70 6.31 -11.48
C GLY A 96 -4.93 5.60 -10.38
N GLU A 97 -5.01 6.01 -9.12
CA GLU A 97 -4.36 5.34 -7.99
C GLU A 97 -5.20 4.20 -7.43
N GLY A 98 -4.55 3.09 -7.09
CA GLY A 98 -5.15 1.90 -6.50
C GLY A 98 -4.66 1.61 -5.08
N GLY A 99 -5.04 0.44 -4.58
CA GLY A 99 -4.75 -0.03 -3.23
C GLY A 99 -5.81 0.32 -2.21
N SER A 100 -5.80 -0.38 -1.07
CA SER A 100 -6.86 -0.30 -0.05
C SER A 100 -7.01 1.10 0.56
N LEU A 101 -5.92 1.90 0.68
CA LEU A 101 -6.01 3.29 1.17
C LEU A 101 -6.56 4.25 0.12
N ALA A 102 -6.19 4.11 -1.16
CA ALA A 102 -6.77 4.92 -2.23
C ALA A 102 -8.27 4.61 -2.38
N LEU A 103 -8.66 3.34 -2.26
CA LEU A 103 -10.04 2.90 -2.22
C LEU A 103 -10.79 3.47 -0.99
N LEU A 104 -10.16 3.48 0.17
CA LEU A 104 -10.71 4.11 1.38
C LEU A 104 -10.93 5.61 1.17
N ALA A 105 -9.95 6.34 0.62
CA ALA A 105 -10.06 7.76 0.31
C ALA A 105 -11.22 8.04 -0.67
N LEU A 106 -11.38 7.21 -1.70
CA LEU A 106 -12.49 7.27 -2.65
C LEU A 106 -13.86 7.10 -1.96
N LEU A 107 -13.96 6.15 -1.03
CA LEU A 107 -15.19 5.84 -0.31
C LEU A 107 -15.51 6.85 0.80
N SER A 108 -14.48 7.40 1.48
CA SER A 108 -14.66 8.31 2.61
C SER A 108 -15.50 9.53 2.24
N ARG A 109 -15.29 10.11 1.06
CA ARG A 109 -16.05 11.26 0.55
C ARG A 109 -17.55 11.03 0.49
N LYS A 110 -17.99 9.84 0.04
CA LYS A 110 -19.41 9.52 -0.08
C LYS A 110 -20.04 8.99 1.20
N THR A 111 -19.22 8.41 2.08
CA THR A 111 -19.70 7.76 3.29
C THR A 111 -19.52 8.59 4.55
N GLU A 112 -18.93 9.79 4.46
CA GLU A 112 -18.69 10.68 5.61
C GLU A 112 -19.97 10.97 6.43
N ARG A 113 -21.10 11.13 5.74
CA ARG A 113 -22.42 11.33 6.37
C ARG A 113 -23.21 10.03 6.58
N ALA A 114 -22.69 8.90 6.12
CA ALA A 114 -23.36 7.63 6.26
C ALA A 114 -23.10 7.01 7.63
N ARG A 115 -24.12 6.33 8.19
CA ARG A 115 -24.02 5.61 9.47
C ARG A 115 -22.88 4.57 9.47
N TRP A 116 -22.50 4.06 8.30
CA TRP A 116 -21.45 3.06 8.09
C TRP A 116 -20.05 3.66 7.88
N GLY A 117 -19.91 4.98 7.73
CA GLY A 117 -18.64 5.64 7.46
C GLY A 117 -17.50 5.22 8.40
N PRO A 118 -17.70 5.24 9.74
CA PRO A 118 -16.65 4.80 10.68
C PRO A 118 -16.21 3.35 10.50
N VAL A 119 -17.13 2.45 10.12
CA VAL A 119 -16.80 1.03 9.87
C VAL A 119 -15.96 0.88 8.63
N ILE A 120 -16.29 1.60 7.55
CA ILE A 120 -15.53 1.59 6.30
C ILE A 120 -14.10 2.08 6.54
N VAL A 121 -13.94 3.18 7.29
CA VAL A 121 -12.62 3.69 7.69
C VAL A 121 -11.84 2.65 8.48
N LEU A 122 -12.49 1.99 9.44
CA LEU A 122 -11.85 0.97 10.26
C LEU A 122 -11.40 -0.22 9.42
N LEU A 123 -12.23 -0.69 8.49
CA LEU A 123 -11.89 -1.79 7.56
C LEU A 123 -10.71 -1.40 6.65
N GLY A 124 -10.73 -0.22 6.03
CA GLY A 124 -9.64 0.21 5.15
C GLY A 124 -8.31 0.39 5.91
N VAL A 125 -8.34 0.92 7.13
CA VAL A 125 -7.14 1.00 7.99
C VAL A 125 -6.66 -0.38 8.40
N PHE A 126 -7.57 -1.34 8.63
CA PHE A 126 -7.19 -2.71 8.96
C PHE A 126 -6.61 -3.46 7.76
N ALA A 127 -7.16 -3.28 6.55
CA ALA A 127 -6.56 -3.80 5.32
C ALA A 127 -5.13 -3.28 5.13
N CYS A 128 -4.92 -1.97 5.31
CA CYS A 128 -3.59 -1.37 5.28
C CYS A 128 -2.64 -1.99 6.32
N ALA A 129 -3.12 -2.25 7.52
CA ALA A 129 -2.32 -2.89 8.58
C ALA A 129 -1.93 -4.33 8.23
N LEU A 130 -2.83 -5.11 7.60
CA LEU A 130 -2.53 -6.46 7.12
C LEU A 130 -1.54 -6.43 5.95
N PHE A 131 -1.61 -5.44 5.07
CA PHE A 131 -0.64 -5.25 3.99
C PHE A 131 0.79 -5.07 4.50
N TYR A 132 1.01 -4.37 5.63
CA TYR A 132 2.33 -4.31 6.25
C TYR A 132 2.80 -5.69 6.75
N GLY A 133 1.89 -6.52 7.25
CA GLY A 133 2.19 -7.91 7.61
C GLY A 133 2.63 -8.73 6.40
N ASP A 134 1.91 -8.61 5.30
CA ASP A 134 2.24 -9.22 4.01
C ASP A 134 3.61 -8.77 3.49
N THR A 135 3.86 -7.45 3.47
CA THR A 135 5.12 -6.86 3.01
C THR A 135 6.36 -7.38 3.77
N MET A 136 6.21 -7.80 5.01
CA MET A 136 7.31 -8.38 5.79
C MET A 136 7.53 -9.87 5.46
N ILE A 137 6.49 -10.61 5.12
CA ILE A 137 6.58 -12.05 4.88
C ILE A 137 7.03 -12.34 3.45
N THR A 138 6.53 -11.61 2.47
CA THR A 138 6.80 -11.85 1.04
C THR A 138 8.30 -11.89 0.71
N PRO A 139 9.16 -10.92 1.12
CA PRO A 139 10.59 -11.01 0.88
C PRO A 139 11.24 -12.19 1.58
N ALA A 140 10.80 -12.53 2.79
CA ALA A 140 11.36 -13.63 3.56
C ALA A 140 11.09 -14.98 2.88
N ILE A 141 9.83 -15.26 2.51
CA ILE A 141 9.44 -16.55 1.92
C ILE A 141 10.01 -16.71 0.51
N SER A 142 9.93 -15.68 -0.32
CA SER A 142 10.35 -15.74 -1.73
C SER A 142 11.85 -15.96 -1.84
N VAL A 143 12.67 -15.17 -1.13
CA VAL A 143 14.13 -15.32 -1.16
C VAL A 143 14.55 -16.66 -0.55
N LEU A 144 13.94 -17.05 0.59
CA LEU A 144 14.28 -18.32 1.24
C LEU A 144 13.93 -19.51 0.36
N SER A 145 12.75 -19.53 -0.29
CA SER A 145 12.33 -20.60 -1.22
C SER A 145 13.27 -20.74 -2.41
N ALA A 146 13.74 -19.62 -2.96
CA ALA A 146 14.67 -19.63 -4.08
C ALA A 146 16.04 -20.18 -3.66
N VAL A 147 16.56 -19.75 -2.51
CA VAL A 147 17.87 -20.19 -2.00
C VAL A 147 17.83 -21.65 -1.55
N GLU A 148 16.71 -22.14 -1.03
CA GLU A 148 16.53 -23.57 -0.69
C GLU A 148 16.78 -24.49 -1.90
N GLY A 149 16.52 -24.00 -3.12
CA GLY A 149 16.81 -24.75 -4.35
C GLY A 149 18.29 -25.14 -4.53
N ILE A 150 19.24 -24.43 -3.90
CA ILE A 150 20.67 -24.75 -4.02
C ILE A 150 21.02 -26.10 -3.38
N VAL A 151 20.24 -26.52 -2.38
CA VAL A 151 20.45 -27.80 -1.69
C VAL A 151 20.22 -29.00 -2.60
N LEU A 152 19.37 -28.85 -3.62
CA LEU A 152 19.14 -29.88 -4.64
C LEU A 152 20.28 -30.00 -5.63
N VAL A 153 21.11 -28.96 -5.75
CA VAL A 153 22.31 -28.99 -6.58
C VAL A 153 23.49 -29.61 -5.80
N GLU A 154 23.64 -29.20 -4.55
CA GLU A 154 24.71 -29.64 -3.66
C GLU A 154 24.23 -29.61 -2.19
N ALA A 155 24.02 -30.78 -1.59
CA ALA A 155 23.49 -30.93 -0.23
C ALA A 155 24.37 -30.26 0.85
N GLY A 156 25.65 -30.06 0.60
CA GLY A 156 26.58 -29.36 1.49
C GLY A 156 26.19 -27.89 1.77
N PHE A 157 25.34 -27.29 0.94
CA PHE A 157 24.88 -25.92 1.14
C PHE A 157 23.73 -25.77 2.16
N GLN A 158 23.15 -26.85 2.69
CA GLN A 158 22.07 -26.78 3.66
C GLN A 158 22.33 -25.81 4.84
N PRO A 159 23.51 -25.78 5.49
CA PRO A 159 23.80 -24.83 6.57
C PRO A 159 23.89 -23.36 6.10
N TRP A 160 24.16 -23.15 4.81
CA TRP A 160 24.37 -21.83 4.21
C TRP A 160 23.08 -21.17 3.69
N VAL A 161 21.96 -21.88 3.61
CA VAL A 161 20.69 -21.37 3.10
C VAL A 161 20.27 -20.10 3.84
N ILE A 162 20.22 -20.15 5.18
CA ILE A 162 19.81 -19.01 6.00
C ILE A 162 20.83 -17.85 5.90
N PRO A 163 22.14 -18.05 6.05
CA PRO A 163 23.12 -16.97 5.86
C PRO A 163 23.05 -16.31 4.48
N ILE A 164 22.89 -17.09 3.40
CA ILE A 164 22.78 -16.57 2.04
C ILE A 164 21.50 -15.75 1.89
N ALA A 165 20.35 -16.27 2.33
CA ALA A 165 19.08 -15.56 2.28
C ALA A 165 19.13 -14.22 3.05
N ILE A 166 19.67 -14.21 4.27
CA ILE A 166 19.86 -13.00 5.07
C ILE A 166 20.83 -12.03 4.36
N GLY A 167 21.91 -12.52 3.77
CA GLY A 167 22.87 -11.70 3.02
C GLY A 167 22.20 -10.99 1.82
N ILE A 168 21.38 -11.72 1.05
CA ILE A 168 20.61 -11.17 -0.06
C ILE A 168 19.63 -10.11 0.44
N LEU A 169 18.87 -10.40 1.51
CA LEU A 169 17.88 -9.47 2.07
C LEU A 169 18.53 -8.20 2.60
N ILE A 170 19.63 -8.31 3.39
CA ILE A 170 20.35 -7.13 3.88
C ILE A 170 20.91 -6.32 2.70
N GLY A 171 21.47 -6.97 1.71
CA GLY A 171 21.92 -6.31 0.48
C GLY A 171 20.80 -5.55 -0.20
N LEU A 172 19.61 -6.17 -0.36
CA LEU A 172 18.43 -5.59 -0.95
C LEU A 172 17.97 -4.32 -0.20
N PHE A 173 17.79 -4.41 1.13
CA PHE A 173 17.37 -3.25 1.93
C PHE A 173 18.45 -2.14 1.97
N SER A 174 19.71 -2.47 1.86
CA SER A 174 20.83 -1.50 1.85
C SER A 174 20.88 -0.68 0.55
N ILE A 175 20.50 -1.28 -0.58
CA ILE A 175 20.51 -0.64 -1.90
C ILE A 175 19.31 0.31 -2.09
N GLN A 176 18.21 0.15 -1.34
CA GLN A 176 16.99 0.95 -1.46
C GLN A 176 17.27 2.46 -1.51
N ARG A 177 18.20 2.94 -0.70
CA ARG A 177 18.59 4.36 -0.62
C ARG A 177 19.08 4.93 -1.95
N ARG A 178 19.67 4.10 -2.83
CA ARG A 178 20.22 4.54 -4.13
C ARG A 178 19.15 4.67 -5.22
N GLY A 179 17.91 4.29 -4.91
CA GLY A 179 16.80 4.27 -5.87
C GLY A 179 16.83 3.05 -6.79
N THR A 180 15.67 2.75 -7.32
CA THR A 180 15.43 1.59 -8.19
C THR A 180 15.59 1.91 -9.68
N ALA A 181 15.79 3.19 -10.04
CA ALA A 181 15.82 3.63 -11.44
C ALA A 181 16.90 2.92 -12.28
N ALA A 182 18.10 2.78 -11.73
CA ALA A 182 19.22 2.15 -12.44
C ALA A 182 19.06 0.63 -12.55
N VAL A 183 18.49 -0.01 -11.52
CA VAL A 183 18.30 -1.47 -11.47
C VAL A 183 16.98 -1.89 -12.11
N GLY A 184 15.97 -1.01 -12.06
CA GLY A 184 14.62 -1.25 -12.60
C GLY A 184 14.61 -1.56 -14.11
N ALA A 185 15.57 -1.04 -14.85
CA ALA A 185 15.72 -1.36 -16.29
C ALA A 185 16.02 -2.86 -16.54
N LEU A 186 16.60 -3.56 -15.55
CA LEU A 186 16.88 -5.00 -15.63
C LEU A 186 15.71 -5.86 -15.15
N PHE A 187 14.73 -5.29 -14.44
CA PHE A 187 13.64 -6.08 -13.85
C PHE A 187 12.79 -6.76 -14.91
N ALA A 188 12.36 -6.03 -15.93
CA ALA A 188 11.53 -6.58 -16.98
C ALA A 188 12.23 -7.68 -17.79
N PRO A 189 13.46 -7.51 -18.30
CA PRO A 189 14.18 -8.59 -18.98
C PRO A 189 14.35 -9.84 -18.12
N VAL A 190 14.72 -9.69 -16.84
CA VAL A 190 14.92 -10.84 -15.94
C VAL A 190 13.61 -11.58 -15.72
N LEU A 191 12.50 -10.88 -15.41
CA LEU A 191 11.21 -11.53 -15.19
C LEU A 191 10.62 -12.12 -16.46
N ILE A 192 10.82 -11.51 -17.63
CA ILE A 192 10.43 -12.11 -18.91
C ILE A 192 11.17 -13.44 -19.13
N VAL A 193 12.49 -13.46 -18.93
CA VAL A 193 13.29 -14.69 -19.04
C VAL A 193 12.80 -15.73 -18.02
N TYR A 194 12.55 -15.31 -16.78
CA TYR A 194 12.02 -16.18 -15.73
C TYR A 194 10.68 -16.82 -16.14
N PHE A 195 9.69 -16.04 -16.57
CA PHE A 195 8.39 -16.58 -17.02
C PHE A 195 8.52 -17.48 -18.26
N LEU A 196 9.42 -17.17 -19.20
CA LEU A 196 9.67 -18.04 -20.33
C LEU A 196 10.29 -19.38 -19.90
N VAL A 197 11.21 -19.36 -18.94
CA VAL A 197 11.78 -20.58 -18.37
C VAL A 197 10.69 -21.40 -17.66
N LEU A 198 9.82 -20.76 -16.87
CA LEU A 198 8.68 -21.42 -16.22
C LEU A 198 7.77 -22.12 -17.24
N ALA A 199 7.40 -21.40 -18.29
CA ALA A 199 6.55 -21.94 -19.35
C ALA A 199 7.23 -23.08 -20.11
N THR A 200 8.52 -22.93 -20.44
CA THR A 200 9.26 -23.96 -21.18
C THR A 200 9.39 -25.25 -20.38
N LEU A 201 9.81 -25.17 -19.12
CA LEU A 201 9.93 -26.36 -18.25
C LEU A 201 8.58 -27.02 -18.02
N GLY A 202 7.51 -26.21 -17.80
CA GLY A 202 6.16 -26.72 -17.66
C GLY A 202 5.67 -27.44 -18.93
N LEU A 203 5.90 -26.85 -20.13
CA LEU A 203 5.52 -27.48 -21.40
C LEU A 203 6.23 -28.81 -21.65
N ILE A 204 7.52 -28.91 -21.32
CA ILE A 204 8.29 -30.16 -21.47
C ILE A 204 7.66 -31.27 -20.60
N SER A 205 7.30 -30.96 -19.35
CA SER A 205 6.67 -31.94 -18.45
C SER A 205 5.25 -32.29 -18.90
N ILE A 206 4.44 -31.32 -19.35
CA ILE A 206 3.09 -31.54 -19.88
C ILE A 206 3.13 -32.43 -21.14
N ALA A 207 4.14 -32.23 -22.02
CA ALA A 207 4.26 -33.02 -23.24
C ALA A 207 4.47 -34.53 -22.96
N GLN A 208 5.03 -34.88 -21.79
CA GLN A 208 5.19 -36.27 -21.35
C GLN A 208 3.89 -36.86 -20.79
N HIS A 209 3.04 -36.03 -20.15
CA HIS A 209 1.79 -36.43 -19.53
C HIS A 209 0.64 -35.47 -19.90
N PRO A 210 0.18 -35.44 -21.16
CA PRO A 210 -0.78 -34.46 -21.67
C PRO A 210 -2.17 -34.55 -21.03
N GLU A 211 -2.52 -35.68 -20.42
CA GLU A 211 -3.78 -35.87 -19.69
C GLU A 211 -3.94 -34.92 -18.51
N ILE A 212 -2.84 -34.36 -17.97
CA ILE A 212 -2.86 -33.41 -16.85
C ILE A 212 -3.60 -32.11 -17.20
N VAL A 213 -3.68 -31.74 -18.49
CA VAL A 213 -4.41 -30.55 -18.96
C VAL A 213 -5.91 -30.66 -18.64
N GLY A 214 -6.43 -31.88 -18.47
CA GLY A 214 -7.79 -32.13 -17.99
C GLY A 214 -8.08 -31.50 -16.62
N SER A 215 -7.06 -31.16 -15.83
CA SER A 215 -7.21 -30.47 -14.54
C SER A 215 -7.84 -29.07 -14.65
N LEU A 216 -7.85 -28.45 -15.82
CA LEU A 216 -8.55 -27.19 -16.06
C LEU A 216 -10.09 -27.33 -15.92
N ASN A 217 -10.63 -28.54 -16.03
CA ASN A 217 -12.05 -28.80 -15.82
C ASN A 217 -12.40 -28.66 -14.33
N PRO A 218 -13.40 -27.80 -13.97
CA PRO A 218 -13.83 -27.61 -12.59
C PRO A 218 -14.36 -28.88 -11.93
N TYR A 219 -14.70 -29.89 -12.72
CA TYR A 219 -15.11 -31.22 -12.23
C TYR A 219 -14.12 -31.79 -11.20
N TRP A 220 -12.82 -31.65 -11.44
CA TRP A 220 -11.78 -32.15 -10.55
C TRP A 220 -11.76 -31.47 -9.19
N ALA A 221 -11.95 -30.15 -9.17
CA ALA A 221 -12.08 -29.39 -7.91
C ALA A 221 -13.33 -29.85 -7.14
N VAL A 222 -14.48 -30.02 -7.84
CA VAL A 222 -15.72 -30.44 -7.22
C VAL A 222 -15.59 -31.87 -6.69
N GLN A 223 -15.03 -32.80 -7.48
CA GLN A 223 -14.82 -34.18 -7.07
C GLN A 223 -13.91 -34.26 -5.84
N PHE A 224 -12.82 -33.50 -5.81
CA PHE A 224 -11.92 -33.44 -4.66
C PHE A 224 -12.65 -32.97 -3.39
N PHE A 225 -13.52 -31.95 -3.48
CA PHE A 225 -14.37 -31.57 -2.34
C PHE A 225 -15.41 -32.58 -1.93
N LEU A 226 -15.97 -33.36 -2.86
CA LEU A 226 -16.97 -34.36 -2.53
C LEU A 226 -16.36 -35.59 -1.83
N GLU A 227 -15.16 -36.00 -2.25
CA GLU A 227 -14.47 -37.15 -1.71
C GLU A 227 -13.69 -36.81 -0.42
N GLU A 228 -12.93 -35.72 -0.43
CA GLU A 228 -11.97 -35.36 0.64
C GLU A 228 -12.39 -34.14 1.48
N ARG A 229 -13.65 -33.89 1.58
CA ARG A 229 -14.30 -32.73 2.26
C ARG A 229 -13.41 -31.86 3.13
N PHE A 230 -12.88 -32.41 4.23
CA PHE A 230 -12.03 -31.68 5.19
C PHE A 230 -10.64 -31.38 4.62
N PHE A 231 -10.00 -32.35 3.99
CA PHE A 231 -8.67 -32.16 3.41
C PHE A 231 -8.69 -31.19 2.22
N ALA A 232 -9.72 -31.21 1.38
CA ALA A 232 -9.93 -30.26 0.32
C ALA A 232 -10.09 -28.82 0.86
N PHE A 233 -10.85 -28.66 1.96
CA PHE A 233 -10.99 -27.38 2.63
C PHE A 233 -9.66 -26.88 3.22
N VAL A 234 -8.90 -27.73 3.88
CA VAL A 234 -7.58 -27.40 4.43
C VAL A 234 -6.59 -27.05 3.31
N ALA A 235 -6.63 -27.78 2.19
CA ALA A 235 -5.80 -27.53 1.01
C ALA A 235 -6.03 -26.14 0.43
N MET A 236 -7.25 -25.59 0.48
CA MET A 236 -7.52 -24.22 0.08
C MET A 236 -6.62 -23.20 0.80
N GLY A 237 -6.30 -23.45 2.08
CA GLY A 237 -5.39 -22.61 2.84
C GLY A 237 -3.95 -22.57 2.30
N SER A 238 -3.57 -23.53 1.43
CA SER A 238 -2.28 -23.53 0.73
C SER A 238 -2.44 -23.13 -0.73
N VAL A 239 -3.54 -23.52 -1.39
CA VAL A 239 -3.87 -23.09 -2.75
C VAL A 239 -3.93 -21.58 -2.89
N VAL A 240 -4.40 -20.86 -1.87
CA VAL A 240 -4.43 -19.39 -1.89
C VAL A 240 -3.04 -18.75 -2.06
N LEU A 241 -1.97 -19.45 -1.70
CA LEU A 241 -0.60 -18.95 -1.92
C LEU A 241 -0.30 -18.73 -3.40
N ALA A 242 -0.99 -19.42 -4.30
CA ALA A 242 -0.84 -19.21 -5.75
C ALA A 242 -1.43 -17.87 -6.22
N VAL A 243 -2.31 -17.24 -5.45
CA VAL A 243 -2.96 -15.97 -5.80
C VAL A 243 -2.50 -14.80 -4.92
N THR A 244 -1.45 -14.99 -4.10
CA THR A 244 -0.82 -13.91 -3.33
C THR A 244 -0.18 -12.88 -4.26
N GLY A 245 -0.03 -11.64 -3.80
CA GLY A 245 0.49 -10.53 -4.60
C GLY A 245 -0.59 -9.75 -5.38
N THR A 246 -1.87 -10.12 -5.24
CA THR A 246 -2.98 -9.39 -5.88
C THR A 246 -3.21 -8.01 -5.28
N GLU A 247 -2.95 -7.83 -3.99
CA GLU A 247 -3.01 -6.55 -3.29
C GLU A 247 -1.91 -5.60 -3.79
N ALA A 248 -0.70 -6.12 -3.97
CA ALA A 248 0.42 -5.36 -4.54
C ALA A 248 0.11 -4.94 -6.00
N LEU A 249 -0.46 -5.84 -6.81
CA LEU A 249 -0.91 -5.56 -8.16
C LEU A 249 -1.93 -4.41 -8.21
N TYR A 250 -2.86 -4.37 -7.28
CA TYR A 250 -3.84 -3.29 -7.18
C TYR A 250 -3.20 -1.97 -6.69
N ALA A 251 -2.25 -2.04 -5.77
CA ALA A 251 -1.51 -0.88 -5.29
C ALA A 251 -0.63 -0.26 -6.38
N ASP A 252 0.03 -1.07 -7.20
CA ASP A 252 0.94 -0.61 -8.26
C ASP A 252 0.22 -0.10 -9.53
N MET A 253 -1.11 -0.15 -9.55
CA MET A 253 -1.90 0.31 -10.69
C MET A 253 -1.63 1.78 -11.04
N GLY A 254 -1.33 2.62 -10.05
CA GLY A 254 -1.00 4.03 -10.25
C GLY A 254 0.22 4.26 -11.14
N HIS A 255 1.17 3.34 -11.14
CA HIS A 255 2.43 3.48 -11.90
C HIS A 255 2.30 3.08 -13.38
N PHE A 256 1.48 2.08 -13.69
CA PHE A 256 1.42 1.49 -15.04
C PHE A 256 0.08 1.71 -15.74
N GLY A 257 -0.97 1.94 -14.97
CA GLY A 257 -2.34 2.00 -15.46
C GLY A 257 -2.95 0.61 -15.68
N ARG A 258 -4.28 0.57 -15.75
CA ARG A 258 -5.06 -0.68 -15.82
C ARG A 258 -4.79 -1.50 -17.08
N ARG A 259 -4.78 -0.87 -18.29
CA ARG A 259 -4.65 -1.59 -19.57
C ARG A 259 -3.32 -2.34 -19.71
N PRO A 260 -2.14 -1.76 -19.44
CA PRO A 260 -0.87 -2.48 -19.48
C PRO A 260 -0.84 -3.71 -18.58
N ILE A 261 -1.38 -3.60 -17.36
CA ILE A 261 -1.45 -4.72 -16.41
C ILE A 261 -2.37 -5.83 -16.95
N GLN A 262 -3.53 -5.47 -17.52
CA GLN A 262 -4.44 -6.45 -18.13
C GLN A 262 -3.78 -7.19 -19.29
N TYR A 263 -3.08 -6.50 -20.20
CA TYR A 263 -2.39 -7.14 -21.31
C TYR A 263 -1.26 -8.06 -20.85
N ALA A 264 -0.42 -7.60 -19.89
CA ALA A 264 0.62 -8.41 -19.30
C ALA A 264 0.06 -9.70 -18.68
N TRP A 265 -1.05 -9.59 -17.94
CA TRP A 265 -1.70 -10.73 -17.30
C TRP A 265 -2.23 -11.75 -18.32
N PHE A 266 -3.13 -11.32 -19.20
CA PHE A 266 -3.84 -12.24 -20.08
C PHE A 266 -2.94 -12.91 -21.11
N PHE A 267 -1.97 -12.19 -21.67
CA PHE A 267 -1.18 -12.70 -22.80
C PHE A 267 0.17 -13.28 -22.40
N PHE A 268 0.64 -13.04 -21.18
CA PHE A 268 1.96 -13.49 -20.80
C PHE A 268 2.01 -14.19 -19.44
N VAL A 269 1.62 -13.51 -18.36
CA VAL A 269 1.86 -13.98 -17.00
C VAL A 269 0.94 -15.15 -16.63
N LEU A 270 -0.38 -15.02 -16.84
CA LEU A 270 -1.34 -16.10 -16.54
C LEU A 270 -1.03 -17.39 -17.30
N PRO A 271 -0.81 -17.36 -18.64
CA PRO A 271 -0.41 -18.56 -19.36
C PRO A 271 0.87 -19.20 -18.83
N ALA A 272 1.92 -18.40 -18.57
CA ALA A 272 3.20 -18.92 -18.08
C ALA A 272 3.07 -19.58 -16.70
N LEU A 273 2.33 -18.95 -15.78
CA LEU A 273 2.07 -19.51 -14.45
C LEU A 273 1.27 -20.82 -14.53
N MET A 274 0.19 -20.83 -15.31
CA MET A 274 -0.65 -22.03 -15.43
C MET A 274 0.09 -23.19 -16.07
N ILE A 275 0.87 -22.95 -17.13
CA ILE A 275 1.72 -23.96 -17.73
C ILE A 275 2.71 -24.53 -16.71
N ASN A 276 3.31 -23.68 -15.88
CA ASN A 276 4.24 -24.12 -14.84
C ASN A 276 3.54 -24.99 -13.78
N TYR A 277 2.40 -24.54 -13.20
CA TYR A 277 1.67 -25.33 -12.20
C TYR A 277 1.20 -26.67 -12.75
N ILE A 278 0.66 -26.69 -13.97
CA ILE A 278 0.23 -27.95 -14.63
C ILE A 278 1.45 -28.84 -14.85
N GLY A 279 2.60 -28.27 -15.24
CA GLY A 279 3.86 -29.00 -15.39
C GLY A 279 4.36 -29.61 -14.08
N GLN A 280 4.28 -28.86 -12.96
CA GLN A 280 4.62 -29.40 -11.63
C GLN A 280 3.70 -30.59 -11.27
N GLY A 281 2.41 -30.48 -11.59
CA GLY A 281 1.48 -31.59 -11.37
C GLY A 281 1.76 -32.79 -12.26
N ALA A 282 2.13 -32.59 -13.53
CA ALA A 282 2.52 -33.66 -14.44
C ALA A 282 3.76 -34.41 -13.90
N LEU A 283 4.77 -33.68 -13.46
CA LEU A 283 5.96 -34.25 -12.81
C LEU A 283 5.57 -35.06 -11.57
N LEU A 284 4.69 -34.51 -10.71
CA LEU A 284 4.35 -35.16 -9.45
C LEU A 284 3.54 -36.47 -9.65
N ILE A 285 2.73 -36.57 -10.71
CA ILE A 285 2.04 -37.81 -11.08
C ILE A 285 3.05 -38.84 -11.58
N ALA A 286 4.05 -38.43 -12.39
CA ALA A 286 5.07 -39.32 -12.91
C ALA A 286 6.05 -39.79 -11.84
N GLU A 287 6.48 -38.87 -10.99
CA GLU A 287 7.48 -39.08 -9.94
C GLU A 287 6.99 -38.55 -8.60
N PRO A 288 6.23 -39.32 -7.79
CA PRO A 288 5.73 -38.88 -6.49
C PRO A 288 6.82 -38.38 -5.53
N GLY A 289 8.07 -38.86 -5.67
CA GLY A 289 9.22 -38.41 -4.89
C GLY A 289 9.63 -36.97 -5.17
N ALA A 290 9.19 -36.37 -6.28
CA ALA A 290 9.45 -34.98 -6.63
C ALA A 290 8.72 -33.96 -5.71
N ILE A 291 7.92 -34.42 -4.77
CA ILE A 291 7.20 -33.60 -3.79
C ILE A 291 8.13 -32.73 -2.94
N GLU A 292 9.38 -33.12 -2.75
CA GLU A 292 10.36 -32.35 -1.98
C GLU A 292 10.56 -30.94 -2.57
N SER A 293 10.59 -30.83 -3.90
CA SER A 293 10.71 -29.56 -4.59
C SER A 293 10.24 -29.64 -6.05
N PRO A 294 8.92 -29.70 -6.30
CA PRO A 294 8.38 -29.93 -7.64
C PRO A 294 8.86 -28.87 -8.65
N PHE A 295 9.03 -27.62 -8.20
CA PHE A 295 9.47 -26.51 -9.03
C PHE A 295 10.89 -26.72 -9.59
N PHE A 296 11.88 -27.00 -8.75
CA PHE A 296 13.27 -27.15 -9.19
C PHE A 296 13.52 -28.49 -9.88
N LEU A 297 12.78 -29.51 -9.52
CA LEU A 297 12.88 -30.84 -10.14
C LEU A 297 12.23 -30.93 -11.53
N LEU A 298 11.45 -29.93 -11.95
CA LEU A 298 11.06 -29.76 -13.37
C LEU A 298 12.27 -29.58 -14.28
N ALA A 299 13.38 -29.03 -13.76
CA ALA A 299 14.59 -28.79 -14.53
C ALA A 299 15.49 -30.02 -14.58
N PRO A 300 16.11 -30.33 -15.73
CA PRO A 300 17.15 -31.35 -15.79
C PRO A 300 18.36 -30.91 -14.93
N ASP A 301 19.16 -31.87 -14.48
CA ASP A 301 20.26 -31.67 -13.50
C ASP A 301 21.20 -30.53 -13.88
N TRP A 302 21.58 -30.46 -15.14
CA TRP A 302 22.48 -29.42 -15.65
C TRP A 302 21.89 -28.01 -15.61
N PHE A 303 20.56 -27.86 -15.60
CA PHE A 303 19.87 -26.58 -15.60
C PHE A 303 19.36 -26.16 -14.20
N ARG A 304 19.45 -27.03 -13.19
CA ARG A 304 18.98 -26.70 -11.82
C ARG A 304 19.70 -25.49 -11.23
N LEU A 305 21.04 -25.41 -11.34
CA LEU A 305 21.78 -24.25 -10.84
C LEU A 305 21.43 -22.95 -11.59
N PRO A 306 21.39 -22.89 -12.93
CA PRO A 306 20.84 -21.73 -13.65
C PRO A 306 19.43 -21.34 -13.19
N LEU A 307 18.53 -22.33 -12.96
CA LEU A 307 17.17 -22.07 -12.50
C LEU A 307 17.15 -21.44 -11.10
N VAL A 308 17.99 -21.92 -10.16
CA VAL A 308 18.13 -21.33 -8.83
C VAL A 308 18.59 -19.88 -8.92
N ILE A 309 19.55 -19.57 -9.80
CA ILE A 309 20.05 -18.20 -9.99
C ILE A 309 18.94 -17.31 -10.53
N ILE A 310 18.26 -17.73 -11.60
CA ILE A 310 17.16 -16.96 -12.22
C ILE A 310 16.01 -16.77 -11.22
N ALA A 311 15.63 -17.80 -10.47
CA ALA A 311 14.60 -17.73 -9.45
C ALA A 311 14.99 -16.78 -8.31
N THR A 312 16.25 -16.82 -7.87
CA THR A 312 16.76 -15.89 -6.85
C THR A 312 16.71 -14.45 -7.35
N MET A 313 17.10 -14.18 -8.60
CA MET A 313 16.97 -12.85 -9.20
C MET A 313 15.51 -12.40 -9.26
N ALA A 314 14.60 -13.29 -9.67
CA ALA A 314 13.17 -13.00 -9.71
C ALA A 314 12.61 -12.68 -8.31
N THR A 315 13.01 -13.41 -7.26
CA THR A 315 12.56 -13.16 -5.89
C THR A 315 13.12 -11.87 -5.29
N VAL A 316 14.34 -11.48 -5.67
CA VAL A 316 14.92 -10.16 -5.32
C VAL A 316 14.09 -9.04 -5.95
N ILE A 317 13.71 -9.18 -7.22
CA ILE A 317 12.86 -8.20 -7.93
C ILE A 317 11.46 -8.15 -7.31
N ALA A 318 10.85 -9.29 -7.02
CA ALA A 318 9.55 -9.37 -6.34
C ALA A 318 9.59 -8.67 -4.98
N SER A 319 10.61 -8.96 -4.18
CA SER A 319 10.83 -8.33 -2.88
C SER A 319 11.00 -6.81 -3.01
N GLN A 320 11.70 -6.36 -4.03
CA GLN A 320 11.89 -4.94 -4.33
C GLN A 320 10.55 -4.24 -4.61
N ALA A 321 9.69 -4.84 -5.41
CA ALA A 321 8.37 -4.30 -5.74
C ALA A 321 7.51 -4.14 -4.49
N VAL A 322 7.44 -5.17 -3.65
CA VAL A 322 6.66 -5.15 -2.40
C VAL A 322 7.19 -4.09 -1.41
N ILE A 323 8.52 -3.93 -1.27
CA ILE A 323 9.12 -2.88 -0.43
C ILE A 323 8.76 -1.48 -0.96
N SER A 324 8.83 -1.26 -2.27
CA SER A 324 8.43 0.00 -2.90
C SER A 324 6.93 0.27 -2.69
N GLY A 325 6.09 -0.74 -2.80
CA GLY A 325 4.66 -0.67 -2.47
C GLY A 325 4.42 -0.23 -1.03
N ALA A 326 5.20 -0.75 -0.07
CA ALA A 326 5.11 -0.32 1.33
C ALA A 326 5.46 1.16 1.53
N PHE A 327 6.44 1.70 0.79
CA PHE A 327 6.74 3.13 0.84
C PHE A 327 5.58 3.96 0.29
N SER A 328 4.98 3.57 -0.84
CA SER A 328 3.82 4.25 -1.43
C SER A 328 2.62 4.24 -0.49
N VAL A 329 2.29 3.10 0.11
CA VAL A 329 1.21 2.97 1.10
C VAL A 329 1.51 3.81 2.35
N THR A 330 2.78 3.87 2.78
CA THR A 330 3.19 4.72 3.91
C THR A 330 3.02 6.20 3.59
N GLN A 331 3.39 6.66 2.39
CA GLN A 331 3.18 8.04 1.94
C GLN A 331 1.68 8.38 1.95
N GLN A 332 0.85 7.53 1.37
CA GLN A 332 -0.61 7.69 1.41
C GLN A 332 -1.12 7.78 2.86
N ALA A 333 -0.65 6.90 3.75
CA ALA A 333 -1.04 6.89 5.15
C ALA A 333 -0.60 8.16 5.92
N ILE A 334 0.57 8.74 5.61
CA ILE A 334 1.05 10.02 6.16
C ILE A 334 0.13 11.15 5.70
N HIS A 335 -0.12 11.24 4.41
CA HIS A 335 -0.89 12.33 3.82
C HIS A 335 -2.37 12.26 4.21
N LEU A 336 -2.97 11.09 4.22
CA LEU A 336 -4.33 10.88 4.74
C LEU A 336 -4.43 11.01 6.28
N GLY A 337 -3.28 11.12 6.96
CA GLY A 337 -3.22 11.42 8.39
C GLY A 337 -3.40 10.23 9.32
N TYR A 338 -3.08 9.03 8.86
CA TYR A 338 -3.08 7.80 9.67
C TYR A 338 -1.73 7.49 10.31
N ILE A 339 -0.62 8.10 9.83
CA ILE A 339 0.74 7.95 10.38
C ILE A 339 1.34 9.36 10.59
N PRO A 340 2.28 9.55 11.56
CA PRO A 340 3.02 10.80 11.69
C PRO A 340 3.84 11.08 10.43
N ARG A 341 4.23 12.32 10.27
CA ARG A 341 5.17 12.72 9.22
C ARG A 341 6.47 11.97 9.42
N LEU A 342 6.91 11.25 8.39
CA LEU A 342 8.19 10.57 8.32
C LEU A 342 9.01 11.20 7.19
N LYS A 343 10.33 11.11 7.30
CA LYS A 343 11.23 11.61 6.26
C LYS A 343 11.03 10.80 4.98
N ILE A 344 10.57 11.49 3.93
CA ILE A 344 10.42 10.95 2.58
C ILE A 344 11.56 11.52 1.74
N THR A 345 12.31 10.68 1.06
CA THR A 345 13.37 11.08 0.13
C THR A 345 13.05 10.58 -1.27
N HIS A 346 13.06 11.49 -2.26
CA HIS A 346 12.93 11.11 -3.66
C HIS A 346 14.25 10.55 -4.15
N THR A 347 14.20 9.37 -4.76
CA THR A 347 15.39 8.68 -5.27
C THR A 347 15.61 8.91 -6.77
N SER A 348 14.66 9.55 -7.44
CA SER A 348 14.73 9.92 -8.86
C SER A 348 14.30 11.38 -9.06
N ALA A 349 15.05 12.12 -9.87
CA ALA A 349 14.69 13.48 -10.27
C ALA A 349 13.59 13.52 -11.35
N THR A 350 13.36 12.41 -12.06
CA THR A 350 12.43 12.32 -13.19
C THR A 350 11.15 11.54 -12.88
N ALA A 351 11.15 10.76 -11.79
CA ALA A 351 10.00 9.94 -11.38
C ALA A 351 9.65 10.26 -9.92
N ALA A 352 8.69 11.16 -9.71
CA ALA A 352 8.21 11.58 -8.39
C ALA A 352 7.67 10.41 -7.54
N SER A 353 7.24 9.33 -8.20
CA SER A 353 6.74 8.12 -7.53
C SER A 353 7.83 7.24 -6.91
N GLN A 354 9.12 7.50 -7.20
CA GLN A 354 10.22 6.72 -6.61
C GLN A 354 10.67 7.33 -5.28
N ILE A 355 10.06 6.88 -4.22
CA ILE A 355 10.30 7.36 -2.86
C ILE A 355 11.05 6.33 -2.00
N TYR A 356 11.77 6.82 -1.01
CA TYR A 356 12.44 6.04 0.01
C TYR A 356 12.15 6.60 1.40
N ILE A 357 11.72 5.74 2.31
CA ILE A 357 11.40 6.10 3.69
C ILE A 357 12.34 5.32 4.63
N PRO A 358 13.42 5.94 5.14
CA PRO A 358 14.47 5.24 5.89
C PRO A 358 13.97 4.46 7.10
N SER A 359 13.06 5.04 7.88
CA SER A 359 12.51 4.41 9.09
C SER A 359 11.72 3.15 8.77
N VAL A 360 10.89 3.18 7.71
CA VAL A 360 10.11 2.01 7.26
C VAL A 360 11.03 0.96 6.68
N ASN A 361 12.00 1.35 5.84
CA ASN A 361 12.96 0.44 5.25
C ASN A 361 13.69 -0.41 6.29
N TRP A 362 14.28 0.23 7.29
CA TRP A 362 15.03 -0.49 8.31
C TRP A 362 14.14 -1.26 9.29
N ALA A 363 12.93 -0.77 9.57
CA ALA A 363 11.96 -1.54 10.35
C ALA A 363 11.54 -2.82 9.62
N LEU A 364 11.27 -2.73 8.31
CA LEU A 364 11.00 -3.90 7.46
C LEU A 364 12.21 -4.84 7.41
N ALA A 365 13.43 -4.31 7.20
CA ALA A 365 14.65 -5.11 7.15
C ALA A 365 14.83 -5.96 8.42
N VAL A 366 14.69 -5.33 9.59
CA VAL A 366 14.79 -6.04 10.88
C VAL A 366 13.69 -7.09 11.00
N ALA A 367 12.45 -6.74 10.69
CA ALA A 367 11.32 -7.68 10.78
C ALA A 367 11.50 -8.88 9.84
N VAL A 368 11.91 -8.66 8.59
CA VAL A 368 12.15 -9.72 7.60
C VAL A 368 13.28 -10.66 8.06
N VAL A 369 14.41 -10.12 8.56
CA VAL A 369 15.50 -10.93 9.09
C VAL A 369 15.06 -11.73 10.31
N VAL A 370 14.31 -11.13 11.22
CA VAL A 370 13.74 -11.84 12.39
C VAL A 370 12.80 -12.97 11.94
N LEU A 371 11.97 -12.76 10.94
CA LEU A 371 11.09 -13.80 10.39
C LEU A 371 11.89 -14.97 9.80
N VAL A 372 12.96 -14.70 9.03
CA VAL A 372 13.82 -15.75 8.46
C VAL A 372 14.49 -16.57 9.58
N LEU A 373 14.97 -15.91 10.63
CA LEU A 373 15.60 -16.59 11.79
C LEU A 373 14.61 -17.39 12.64
N LEU A 374 13.36 -16.90 12.76
CA LEU A 374 12.31 -17.53 13.55
C LEU A 374 11.78 -18.79 12.86
N PHE A 375 11.44 -18.68 11.57
CA PHE A 375 10.81 -19.77 10.82
C PHE A 375 11.79 -20.73 10.16
N ARG A 376 12.99 -20.27 9.78
CA ARG A 376 14.13 -21.04 9.25
C ARG A 376 13.94 -21.73 7.91
N ASN A 377 12.71 -21.99 7.47
CA ASN A 377 12.40 -22.58 6.17
C ASN A 377 11.15 -21.96 5.54
N SER A 378 11.05 -22.09 4.21
CA SER A 378 9.95 -21.52 3.44
C SER A 378 8.60 -22.17 3.75
N SER A 379 8.56 -23.44 4.10
CA SER A 379 7.30 -24.16 4.44
C SER A 379 6.65 -23.61 5.71
N ASN A 380 7.44 -23.31 6.74
CA ASN A 380 6.92 -22.67 7.96
C ASN A 380 6.43 -21.24 7.71
N LEU A 381 7.16 -20.46 6.88
CA LEU A 381 6.72 -19.12 6.47
C LEU A 381 5.43 -19.17 5.65
N SER A 382 5.28 -20.18 4.78
CA SER A 382 4.07 -20.37 3.98
C SER A 382 2.84 -20.59 4.85
N ALA A 383 2.99 -21.29 5.97
CA ALA A 383 1.89 -21.50 6.93
C ALA A 383 1.45 -20.18 7.58
N ALA A 384 2.41 -19.27 7.83
CA ALA A 384 2.13 -17.95 8.39
C ALA A 384 1.53 -16.99 7.36
N TYR A 385 1.91 -17.09 6.08
CA TYR A 385 1.64 -16.11 5.04
C TYR A 385 0.14 -15.93 4.72
N GLY A 386 -0.57 -17.02 4.51
CA GLY A 386 -1.92 -17.01 3.95
C GLY A 386 -2.95 -16.18 4.71
N ILE A 387 -2.81 -16.01 6.06
CA ILE A 387 -3.85 -15.36 6.85
C ILE A 387 -3.90 -13.84 6.66
N ALA A 388 -2.76 -13.16 6.48
CA ALA A 388 -2.74 -11.73 6.25
C ALA A 388 -3.37 -11.38 4.90
N VAL A 389 -2.95 -12.11 3.86
CA VAL A 389 -3.45 -11.94 2.49
C VAL A 389 -4.95 -12.21 2.40
N THR A 390 -5.43 -13.35 2.94
CA THR A 390 -6.86 -13.69 2.88
C THR A 390 -7.72 -12.74 3.71
N GLY A 391 -7.19 -12.21 4.81
CA GLY A 391 -7.84 -11.16 5.59
C GLY A 391 -7.99 -9.85 4.81
N ALA A 392 -6.95 -9.40 4.12
CA ALA A 392 -6.98 -8.23 3.25
C ALA A 392 -7.95 -8.43 2.08
N MET A 393 -7.88 -9.59 1.40
CA MET A 393 -8.78 -9.96 0.30
C MET A 393 -10.26 -9.93 0.71
N PHE A 394 -10.59 -10.42 1.91
CA PHE A 394 -11.95 -10.39 2.44
C PHE A 394 -12.43 -8.95 2.71
N ILE A 395 -11.55 -8.10 3.25
CA ILE A 395 -11.85 -6.68 3.48
C ILE A 395 -12.04 -5.95 2.15
N ASP A 396 -11.19 -6.20 1.16
CA ASP A 396 -11.33 -5.61 -0.17
C ASP A 396 -12.68 -5.97 -0.81
N THR A 397 -13.20 -7.17 -0.58
CA THR A 397 -14.55 -7.56 -1.01
C THR A 397 -15.63 -6.80 -0.26
N CYS A 398 -15.45 -6.54 1.06
CA CYS A 398 -16.36 -5.66 1.82
C CYS A 398 -16.37 -4.23 1.26
N LEU A 399 -15.20 -3.67 0.97
CA LEU A 399 -15.08 -2.33 0.38
C LEU A 399 -15.65 -2.29 -1.05
N LEU A 400 -15.40 -3.34 -1.85
CA LEU A 400 -15.96 -3.50 -3.19
C LEU A 400 -17.50 -3.52 -3.17
N ALA A 401 -18.12 -4.12 -2.16
CA ALA A 401 -19.57 -4.09 -2.02
C ALA A 401 -20.09 -2.66 -1.91
N VAL A 402 -19.40 -1.79 -1.16
CA VAL A 402 -19.75 -0.36 -1.07
C VAL A 402 -19.55 0.35 -2.41
N VAL A 403 -18.53 -0.01 -3.17
CA VAL A 403 -18.31 0.54 -4.53
C VAL A 403 -19.43 0.14 -5.47
N LEU A 404 -19.76 -1.15 -5.55
CA LEU A 404 -20.75 -1.67 -6.50
C LEU A 404 -22.15 -1.07 -6.25
N PHE A 405 -22.56 -1.01 -4.99
CA PHE A 405 -23.89 -0.49 -4.64
C PHE A 405 -23.91 1.02 -4.46
N GLY A 406 -22.89 1.62 -3.85
CA GLY A 406 -22.88 3.02 -3.47
C GLY A 406 -22.30 3.96 -4.53
N LEU A 407 -21.27 3.54 -5.27
CA LEU A 407 -20.60 4.36 -6.29
C LEU A 407 -21.13 4.08 -7.70
N TRP A 408 -21.15 2.83 -8.11
CA TRP A 408 -21.48 2.46 -9.47
C TRP A 408 -22.98 2.19 -9.69
N GLY A 409 -23.75 1.97 -8.63
CA GLY A 409 -25.19 1.74 -8.73
C GLY A 409 -25.56 0.51 -9.58
N TRP A 410 -24.74 -0.55 -9.52
CA TRP A 410 -25.00 -1.75 -10.30
C TRP A 410 -26.33 -2.40 -9.92
N ASN A 411 -26.90 -3.13 -10.86
CA ASN A 411 -28.10 -3.93 -10.60
C ASN A 411 -27.85 -4.83 -9.37
N ARG A 412 -28.74 -4.71 -8.35
CA ARG A 412 -28.59 -5.40 -7.06
C ARG A 412 -28.46 -6.91 -7.16
N TRP A 413 -29.09 -7.52 -8.18
CA TRP A 413 -29.02 -8.96 -8.37
C TRP A 413 -27.69 -9.39 -8.96
N VAL A 414 -27.18 -8.68 -9.96
CA VAL A 414 -25.86 -8.96 -10.57
C VAL A 414 -24.76 -8.70 -9.58
N ALA A 415 -24.77 -7.53 -8.92
CA ALA A 415 -23.79 -7.18 -7.90
C ALA A 415 -23.86 -8.16 -6.71
N GLY A 416 -25.08 -8.53 -6.28
CA GLY A 416 -25.30 -9.49 -5.19
C GLY A 416 -24.76 -10.88 -5.52
N ALA A 417 -25.04 -11.41 -6.72
CA ALA A 417 -24.53 -12.72 -7.13
C ALA A 417 -22.99 -12.74 -7.22
N LEU A 418 -22.41 -11.67 -7.78
CA LEU A 418 -20.96 -11.54 -7.89
C LEU A 418 -20.28 -11.42 -6.51
N LEU A 419 -20.83 -10.60 -5.63
CA LEU A 419 -20.34 -10.48 -4.25
C LEU A 419 -20.51 -11.78 -3.47
N ALA A 420 -21.61 -12.50 -3.64
CA ALA A 420 -21.81 -13.81 -3.01
C ALA A 420 -20.71 -14.80 -3.44
N LEU A 421 -20.35 -14.80 -4.73
CA LEU A 421 -19.22 -15.61 -5.22
C LEU A 421 -17.92 -15.20 -4.53
N PHE A 422 -17.58 -13.91 -4.51
CA PHE A 422 -16.33 -13.45 -3.93
C PHE A 422 -16.29 -13.69 -2.41
N PHE A 423 -17.36 -13.36 -1.68
CA PHE A 423 -17.42 -13.61 -0.24
C PHE A 423 -17.31 -15.10 0.09
N THR A 424 -17.91 -15.98 -0.71
CA THR A 424 -17.81 -17.43 -0.48
C THR A 424 -16.37 -17.90 -0.63
N VAL A 425 -15.69 -17.48 -1.69
CA VAL A 425 -14.29 -17.85 -1.95
C VAL A 425 -13.36 -17.26 -0.89
N ASP A 426 -13.46 -15.95 -0.62
CA ASP A 426 -12.61 -15.28 0.36
C ASP A 426 -12.85 -15.81 1.79
N ALA A 427 -14.11 -16.06 2.17
CA ALA A 427 -14.43 -16.62 3.48
C ALA A 427 -13.89 -18.05 3.64
N ALA A 428 -13.95 -18.87 2.58
CA ALA A 428 -13.40 -20.21 2.60
C ALA A 428 -11.87 -20.16 2.75
N TYR A 429 -11.18 -19.29 2.02
CA TYR A 429 -9.74 -19.09 2.16
C TYR A 429 -9.36 -18.57 3.55
N PHE A 430 -10.06 -17.56 4.04
CA PHE A 430 -9.80 -17.00 5.36
C PHE A 430 -10.01 -18.02 6.46
N ALA A 431 -11.13 -18.78 6.40
CA ALA A 431 -11.44 -19.81 7.37
C ALA A 431 -10.42 -20.96 7.33
N ALA A 432 -9.98 -21.40 6.14
CA ALA A 432 -8.94 -22.42 6.00
C ALA A 432 -7.58 -21.95 6.58
N ASN A 433 -7.24 -20.66 6.41
CA ASN A 433 -6.01 -20.10 6.99
C ASN A 433 -6.11 -19.82 8.49
N LEU A 434 -7.32 -19.60 9.05
CA LEU A 434 -7.50 -19.50 10.50
C LEU A 434 -7.05 -20.78 11.24
N MET A 435 -7.16 -21.93 10.60
CA MET A 435 -6.68 -23.20 11.17
C MET A 435 -5.15 -23.23 11.31
N LYS A 436 -4.42 -22.39 10.55
CA LYS A 436 -2.95 -22.29 10.60
C LYS A 436 -2.46 -21.29 11.64
N VAL A 437 -3.34 -20.58 12.35
CA VAL A 437 -2.96 -19.59 13.38
C VAL A 437 -2.05 -20.19 14.45
N PRO A 438 -2.35 -21.37 15.05
CA PRO A 438 -1.46 -21.98 16.04
C PRO A 438 -0.09 -22.36 15.49
N SER A 439 0.00 -22.66 14.18
CA SER A 439 1.23 -23.12 13.51
C SER A 439 2.09 -21.98 12.92
N GLY A 440 1.87 -20.73 13.35
CA GLY A 440 2.65 -19.57 12.92
C GLY A 440 1.84 -18.43 12.32
N GLY A 441 0.58 -18.65 11.92
CA GLY A 441 -0.31 -17.61 11.38
C GLY A 441 -0.64 -16.47 12.35
N TRP A 442 -0.36 -16.64 13.64
CA TRP A 442 -0.49 -15.57 14.63
C TRP A 442 0.51 -14.42 14.42
N VAL A 443 1.69 -14.68 13.82
CA VAL A 443 2.74 -13.68 13.63
C VAL A 443 2.29 -12.51 12.74
N PRO A 444 1.78 -12.75 11.50
CA PRO A 444 1.27 -11.65 10.67
C PRO A 444 0.07 -10.95 11.29
N LEU A 445 -0.78 -11.65 12.03
CA LEU A 445 -1.88 -11.03 12.77
C LEU A 445 -1.37 -10.12 13.90
N ALA A 446 -0.32 -10.52 14.62
CA ALA A 446 0.31 -9.68 15.64
C ALA A 446 0.94 -8.42 15.02
N ILE A 447 1.65 -8.56 13.90
CA ILE A 447 2.20 -7.44 13.13
C ILE A 447 1.08 -6.52 12.66
N GLY A 448 0.04 -7.06 12.04
CA GLY A 448 -1.13 -6.30 11.61
C GLY A 448 -1.82 -5.58 12.77
N PHE A 449 -1.96 -6.23 13.93
CA PHE A 449 -2.54 -5.62 15.12
C PHE A 449 -1.68 -4.46 15.67
N ILE A 450 -0.34 -4.61 15.66
CA ILE A 450 0.58 -3.53 16.04
C ILE A 450 0.43 -2.36 15.06
N ALA A 451 0.49 -2.60 13.76
CA ALA A 451 0.30 -1.58 12.74
C ALA A 451 -1.06 -0.89 12.87
N PHE A 452 -2.14 -1.65 13.02
CA PHE A 452 -3.49 -1.13 13.23
C PHE A 452 -3.60 -0.26 14.49
N THR A 453 -2.93 -0.67 15.56
CA THR A 453 -2.89 0.10 16.82
C THR A 453 -2.17 1.43 16.62
N LEU A 454 -1.05 1.46 15.89
CA LEU A 454 -0.31 2.68 15.56
C LEU A 454 -1.18 3.62 14.70
N LEU A 455 -1.75 3.11 13.60
CA LEU A 455 -2.60 3.87 12.68
C LEU A 455 -3.80 4.49 13.39
N THR A 456 -4.55 3.69 14.15
CA THR A 456 -5.76 4.15 14.87
C THR A 456 -5.44 5.06 16.05
N THR A 457 -4.29 4.86 16.73
CA THR A 457 -3.84 5.73 17.81
C THR A 457 -3.49 7.11 17.28
N TRP A 458 -2.76 7.16 16.18
CA TRP A 458 -2.42 8.44 15.53
C TRP A 458 -3.65 9.19 15.04
N ALA A 459 -4.53 8.54 14.29
CA ALA A 459 -5.76 9.14 13.78
C ALA A 459 -6.65 9.69 14.90
N LYS A 460 -6.84 8.92 15.98
CA LYS A 460 -7.63 9.35 17.14
C LYS A 460 -6.94 10.48 17.91
N GLY A 461 -5.62 10.39 18.14
CA GLY A 461 -4.85 11.42 18.83
C GLY A 461 -4.88 12.76 18.08
N ARG A 462 -4.74 12.74 16.74
CA ARG A 462 -4.89 13.95 15.92
C ARG A 462 -6.29 14.57 16.01
N LYS A 463 -7.34 13.74 16.03
CA LYS A 463 -8.71 14.21 16.17
C LYS A 463 -8.94 14.91 17.53
N LEU A 464 -8.44 14.31 18.62
CA LEU A 464 -8.52 14.90 19.96
C LEU A 464 -7.72 16.20 20.04
N LEU A 465 -6.48 16.22 19.55
CA LEU A 465 -5.64 17.42 19.52
C LEU A 465 -6.33 18.56 18.76
N ARG A 466 -6.90 18.26 17.59
CA ARG A 466 -7.63 19.24 16.78
C ARG A 466 -8.86 19.79 17.54
N HIS A 467 -9.56 18.93 18.27
CA HIS A 467 -10.72 19.33 19.08
C HIS A 467 -10.32 20.29 20.20
N GLN A 468 -9.24 19.98 20.92
CA GLN A 468 -8.72 20.82 21.99
C GLN A 468 -8.25 22.20 21.49
N LEU A 469 -7.55 22.21 20.34
CA LEU A 469 -7.11 23.47 19.74
C LEU A 469 -8.28 24.37 19.33
N LYS A 470 -9.40 23.79 18.87
CA LYS A 470 -10.58 24.56 18.48
C LYS A 470 -11.29 25.22 19.67
N GLN A 471 -11.17 24.71 20.89
CA GLN A 471 -11.88 25.25 22.06
C GLN A 471 -11.39 26.63 22.49
N GLY A 472 -10.19 27.07 22.04
CA GLY A 472 -9.59 28.38 22.36
C GLY A 472 -9.50 29.32 21.16
N ASP A 473 -10.18 29.03 20.06
CA ASP A 473 -10.04 29.80 18.83
C ASP A 473 -10.72 31.16 18.89
N ILE A 474 -9.98 32.17 18.46
CA ILE A 474 -10.49 33.53 18.23
C ILE A 474 -10.87 33.64 16.74
N PRO A 475 -12.11 34.06 16.42
CA PRO A 475 -12.50 34.29 15.02
C PRO A 475 -11.63 35.35 14.34
N ILE A 476 -11.16 35.06 13.13
CA ILE A 476 -10.26 35.94 12.37
C ILE A 476 -10.82 37.37 12.23
N PRO A 477 -12.10 37.62 11.86
CA PRO A 477 -12.63 38.99 11.71
C PRO A 477 -12.60 39.79 12.99
N LEU A 478 -12.85 39.14 14.15
CA LEU A 478 -12.81 39.82 15.47
C LEU A 478 -11.37 40.20 15.83
N PHE A 479 -10.42 39.30 15.55
CA PHE A 479 -9.00 39.55 15.77
C PHE A 479 -8.48 40.72 14.93
N ILE A 480 -8.78 40.75 13.64
CA ILE A 480 -8.32 41.82 12.74
C ILE A 480 -8.80 43.19 13.24
N LYS A 481 -10.07 43.32 13.62
CA LYS A 481 -10.62 44.58 14.16
C LYS A 481 -9.92 45.04 15.42
N SER A 482 -9.50 44.13 16.29
CA SER A 482 -8.84 44.48 17.56
C SER A 482 -7.34 44.70 17.41
N ALA A 483 -6.67 43.98 16.51
CA ALA A 483 -5.22 43.99 16.36
C ALA A 483 -4.71 45.05 15.38
N ALA A 484 -5.51 45.49 14.41
CA ALA A 484 -5.10 46.42 13.35
C ALA A 484 -4.57 47.75 13.87
N GLY A 485 -5.14 48.27 14.98
CA GLY A 485 -4.74 49.55 15.57
C GLY A 485 -3.83 49.46 16.79
N SER A 486 -3.56 48.23 17.32
CA SER A 486 -2.93 48.06 18.64
C SER A 486 -1.48 47.60 18.61
N ALA A 487 -0.95 47.14 17.47
CA ALA A 487 0.39 46.58 17.35
C ALA A 487 1.28 47.36 16.37
N ALA A 488 2.56 47.48 16.70
CA ALA A 488 3.54 48.06 15.79
C ALA A 488 3.70 47.18 14.53
N ARG A 489 3.68 47.81 13.34
CA ARG A 489 3.89 47.15 12.06
C ARG A 489 5.36 47.17 11.67
N VAL A 490 5.93 45.99 11.40
CA VAL A 490 7.30 45.82 10.89
C VAL A 490 7.29 45.49 9.40
N PRO A 491 8.31 45.90 8.62
CA PRO A 491 8.40 45.57 7.21
C PRO A 491 8.48 44.07 6.95
N GLY A 492 8.06 43.65 5.76
CA GLY A 492 8.15 42.27 5.29
C GLY A 492 6.84 41.46 5.44
N THR A 493 6.94 40.18 5.13
CA THR A 493 5.82 39.22 5.11
C THR A 493 6.00 38.17 6.20
N ALA A 494 4.98 37.96 7.01
CA ALA A 494 4.91 36.85 7.93
C ALA A 494 3.85 35.84 7.46
N ILE A 495 4.24 34.57 7.34
CA ILE A 495 3.35 33.46 7.02
C ILE A 495 3.13 32.63 8.28
N PHE A 496 1.92 32.63 8.81
CA PHE A 496 1.52 31.85 9.97
C PHE A 496 0.84 30.56 9.50
N MET A 497 1.56 29.44 9.61
CA MET A 497 1.02 28.14 9.20
C MET A 497 -0.01 27.64 10.21
N THR A 498 -1.16 27.23 9.71
CA THR A 498 -2.28 26.73 10.53
C THR A 498 -2.90 25.48 9.94
N SER A 499 -3.40 24.62 10.82
CA SER A 499 -4.24 23.47 10.41
C SER A 499 -5.74 23.82 10.39
N GLN A 500 -6.12 25.03 10.83
CA GLN A 500 -7.50 25.47 10.96
C GLN A 500 -7.85 26.48 9.86
N ALA A 501 -9.11 26.49 9.44
CA ALA A 501 -9.55 27.38 8.36
C ALA A 501 -9.99 28.76 8.88
N ASP A 502 -10.59 28.82 10.09
CA ASP A 502 -11.39 29.97 10.54
C ASP A 502 -10.91 30.60 11.86
N GLY A 503 -9.90 30.00 12.48
CA GLY A 503 -9.30 30.49 13.73
C GLY A 503 -7.96 31.19 13.52
N VAL A 504 -7.64 32.14 14.39
CA VAL A 504 -6.33 32.82 14.39
C VAL A 504 -5.23 31.83 14.72
N PRO A 505 -4.15 31.75 13.91
CA PRO A 505 -3.03 30.85 14.18
C PRO A 505 -2.41 31.09 15.57
N HIS A 506 -2.22 30.03 16.36
CA HIS A 506 -1.61 30.14 17.69
C HIS A 506 -0.21 30.79 17.65
N ALA A 507 0.57 30.53 16.58
CA ALA A 507 1.86 31.18 16.39
C ALA A 507 1.74 32.72 16.30
N LEU A 508 0.67 33.23 15.66
CA LEU A 508 0.42 34.68 15.60
C LEU A 508 0.06 35.23 16.97
N LEU A 509 -0.81 34.55 17.73
CA LEU A 509 -1.17 34.99 19.09
C LEU A 509 0.05 35.00 20.02
N HIS A 510 0.93 34.03 19.92
CA HIS A 510 2.20 34.00 20.66
C HIS A 510 3.15 35.11 20.22
N ASN A 511 3.30 35.33 18.90
CA ASN A 511 4.12 36.43 18.39
C ASN A 511 3.62 37.80 18.90
N LEU A 512 2.32 38.04 18.82
CA LEU A 512 1.72 39.27 19.28
C LEU A 512 1.85 39.46 20.80
N LYS A 513 1.64 38.37 21.58
CA LYS A 513 1.75 38.40 23.04
C LYS A 513 3.16 38.73 23.53
N HIS A 514 4.18 38.15 22.92
CA HIS A 514 5.57 38.24 23.39
C HIS A 514 6.36 39.34 22.69
N ASN A 515 6.27 39.44 21.36
CA ASN A 515 7.03 40.39 20.55
C ASN A 515 6.27 41.72 20.33
N LYS A 516 4.93 41.74 20.48
CA LYS A 516 4.03 42.90 20.33
C LYS A 516 4.12 43.57 18.95
N VAL A 517 4.48 42.81 17.92
CA VAL A 517 4.61 43.29 16.54
C VAL A 517 3.77 42.48 15.57
N LEU A 518 3.32 43.14 14.49
CA LEU A 518 2.72 42.51 13.32
C LEU A 518 3.53 42.90 12.09
N HIS A 519 3.62 42.03 11.10
CA HIS A 519 4.24 42.36 9.82
C HIS A 519 3.26 43.16 8.94
N GLN A 520 3.80 43.95 8.03
CA GLN A 520 3.00 44.70 7.07
C GLN A 520 2.06 43.80 6.29
N ARG A 521 2.54 42.62 5.89
CA ARG A 521 1.75 41.54 5.26
C ARG A 521 1.77 40.32 6.15
N SER A 522 0.59 39.91 6.66
CA SER A 522 0.40 38.73 7.51
C SER A 522 -0.50 37.72 6.81
N ILE A 523 0.04 36.54 6.51
CA ILE A 523 -0.63 35.50 5.72
C ILE A 523 -0.98 34.33 6.63
N PHE A 524 -2.24 33.93 6.65
CA PHE A 524 -2.70 32.71 7.31
C PHE A 524 -2.68 31.59 6.27
N LEU A 525 -1.66 30.71 6.38
CA LEU A 525 -1.44 29.65 5.41
C LEU A 525 -1.93 28.31 5.93
N LYS A 526 -2.89 27.73 5.23
CA LYS A 526 -3.37 26.36 5.45
C LYS A 526 -2.90 25.48 4.30
N VAL A 527 -2.27 24.35 4.62
CA VAL A 527 -2.02 23.27 3.66
C VAL A 527 -3.15 22.25 3.84
N ALA A 528 -3.95 22.07 2.80
CA ALA A 528 -5.04 21.10 2.72
C ALA A 528 -4.59 19.91 1.87
N ILE A 529 -4.66 18.72 2.44
CA ILE A 529 -4.42 17.48 1.71
C ILE A 529 -5.78 16.92 1.33
N GLU A 530 -5.99 16.79 0.03
CA GLU A 530 -7.23 16.30 -0.53
C GLU A 530 -7.22 14.78 -0.66
N ASP A 531 -8.41 14.17 -0.63
CA ASP A 531 -8.58 12.72 -0.82
C ASP A 531 -8.41 12.28 -2.29
N VAL A 532 -7.69 13.06 -3.11
CA VAL A 532 -7.30 12.73 -4.48
C VAL A 532 -5.79 12.66 -4.58
N PRO A 533 -5.25 11.81 -5.48
CA PRO A 533 -3.80 11.68 -5.63
C PRO A 533 -3.13 12.98 -6.09
N TYR A 534 -3.71 13.63 -7.08
CA TYR A 534 -3.14 14.81 -7.71
C TYR A 534 -4.18 15.92 -7.84
N ILE A 535 -3.72 17.16 -7.68
CA ILE A 535 -4.48 18.40 -7.91
C ILE A 535 -3.77 19.20 -8.98
N ASP A 536 -4.53 19.69 -9.95
CA ASP A 536 -4.06 20.54 -11.03
C ASP A 536 -3.59 21.91 -10.49
N ASP A 537 -2.62 22.53 -11.15
CA ASP A 537 -2.01 23.76 -10.70
C ASP A 537 -3.01 24.93 -10.62
N ASP A 538 -4.03 24.96 -11.46
CA ASP A 538 -5.12 25.95 -11.47
C ASP A 538 -6.02 25.90 -10.22
N ARG A 539 -6.05 24.77 -9.53
CA ARG A 539 -6.85 24.54 -8.31
C ARG A 539 -5.99 24.43 -7.05
N ARG A 540 -4.69 24.62 -7.19
CA ARG A 540 -3.73 24.44 -6.08
C ARG A 540 -3.83 25.53 -5.04
N VAL A 541 -4.24 26.74 -5.41
CA VAL A 541 -4.15 27.91 -4.55
C VAL A 541 -5.47 28.65 -4.48
N GLU A 542 -5.95 28.88 -3.27
CA GLU A 542 -7.05 29.80 -2.98
C GLU A 542 -6.50 30.97 -2.16
N VAL A 543 -6.77 32.19 -2.61
CA VAL A 543 -6.34 33.42 -1.95
C VAL A 543 -7.56 34.25 -1.57
N GLU A 544 -7.66 34.64 -0.32
CA GLU A 544 -8.70 35.53 0.22
C GLU A 544 -8.04 36.72 0.92
N GLU A 545 -8.36 37.93 0.50
CA GLU A 545 -7.91 39.16 1.17
C GLU A 545 -8.88 39.49 2.33
N LEU A 546 -8.31 39.60 3.55
CA LEU A 546 -9.08 39.87 4.77
C LEU A 546 -9.08 41.33 5.19
N GLY A 547 -8.34 42.18 4.46
CA GLY A 547 -8.15 43.58 4.79
C GLY A 547 -7.01 43.83 5.77
N GLU A 548 -6.64 45.10 5.95
CA GLU A 548 -5.58 45.58 6.89
C GLU A 548 -4.23 44.83 6.74
N GLY A 549 -3.89 44.37 5.51
CA GLY A 549 -2.66 43.62 5.24
C GLY A 549 -2.68 42.17 5.70
N PHE A 550 -3.87 41.64 6.01
CA PHE A 550 -4.07 40.24 6.29
C PHE A 550 -4.61 39.48 5.08
N TYR A 551 -4.07 38.29 4.84
CA TYR A 551 -4.46 37.40 3.76
C TYR A 551 -4.66 35.98 4.29
N LYS A 552 -5.56 35.25 3.70
CA LYS A 552 -5.74 33.81 3.94
C LYS A 552 -5.40 33.07 2.66
N ILE A 553 -4.49 32.12 2.74
CA ILE A 553 -4.09 31.27 1.61
C ILE A 553 -4.35 29.82 2.00
N VAL A 554 -5.02 29.10 1.12
CA VAL A 554 -5.16 27.64 1.22
C VAL A 554 -4.41 27.03 0.05
N LEU A 555 -3.42 26.20 0.36
CA LEU A 555 -2.72 25.38 -0.63
C LEU A 555 -3.31 23.99 -0.61
N HIS A 556 -3.79 23.54 -1.76
CA HIS A 556 -4.37 22.21 -1.94
C HIS A 556 -3.34 21.29 -2.60
N PHE A 557 -3.10 20.14 -1.97
CA PHE A 557 -2.24 19.08 -2.49
C PHE A 557 -2.98 17.75 -2.51
N GLY A 558 -2.74 16.96 -3.54
CA GLY A 558 -3.16 15.57 -3.55
C GLY A 558 -2.26 14.71 -2.65
N PHE A 559 -2.76 13.55 -2.24
CA PHE A 559 -2.02 12.68 -1.31
C PHE A 559 -0.81 11.96 -1.94
N MET A 560 -0.58 12.09 -3.25
CA MET A 560 0.63 11.61 -3.95
C MET A 560 1.56 12.74 -4.37
N GLN A 561 1.19 14.01 -4.11
CA GLN A 561 1.99 15.17 -4.47
C GLN A 561 2.99 15.56 -3.37
N ASP A 562 4.14 16.06 -3.77
CA ASP A 562 5.12 16.68 -2.88
C ASP A 562 4.62 18.02 -2.36
N MET A 563 4.76 18.22 -1.06
CA MET A 563 4.27 19.43 -0.40
C MET A 563 5.37 20.49 -0.29
N ASN A 564 5.87 20.97 -1.43
CA ASN A 564 6.80 22.09 -1.46
C ASN A 564 6.04 23.41 -1.37
N VAL A 565 5.88 23.91 -0.13
CA VAL A 565 5.17 25.17 0.13
C VAL A 565 5.84 26.40 -0.51
N PRO A 566 7.17 26.58 -0.44
CA PRO A 566 7.84 27.69 -1.11
C PRO A 566 7.60 27.75 -2.62
N GLU A 567 7.64 26.62 -3.30
CA GLU A 567 7.39 26.50 -4.74
C GLU A 567 5.95 26.86 -5.09
N ALA A 568 4.99 26.31 -4.33
CA ALA A 568 3.58 26.62 -4.52
C ALA A 568 3.28 28.12 -4.27
N LEU A 569 3.93 28.75 -3.29
CA LEU A 569 3.78 30.17 -3.01
C LEU A 569 4.44 31.06 -4.09
N ALA A 570 5.56 30.63 -4.69
CA ALA A 570 6.21 31.36 -5.76
C ALA A 570 5.38 31.46 -7.04
N ALA A 571 4.44 30.53 -7.23
CA ALA A 571 3.52 30.50 -8.36
C ALA A 571 2.27 31.37 -8.17
N ILE A 572 2.12 32.07 -7.02
CA ILE A 572 0.93 32.88 -6.72
C ILE A 572 1.05 34.28 -7.31
N ASP A 573 0.18 34.59 -8.27
CA ASP A 573 -0.11 35.96 -8.71
C ASP A 573 -1.38 36.42 -7.99
N GLY A 574 -1.30 37.48 -7.13
CA GLY A 574 -2.54 38.03 -6.59
C GLY A 574 -2.57 38.55 -5.15
N CYS A 575 -1.51 38.38 -4.35
CA CYS A 575 -1.48 38.96 -2.99
C CYS A 575 -0.98 40.44 -2.98
N GLY A 576 -1.33 41.22 -3.99
CA GLY A 576 -1.03 42.66 -4.05
C GLY A 576 0.43 43.06 -4.26
N LEU A 577 1.39 42.13 -4.07
CA LEU A 577 2.83 42.29 -4.34
C LEU A 577 3.44 40.94 -4.67
N PRO A 578 4.45 40.87 -5.55
CA PRO A 578 5.12 39.59 -5.83
C PRO A 578 5.68 39.00 -4.53
N PHE A 579 5.54 37.68 -4.41
CA PHE A 579 6.02 36.95 -3.25
C PHE A 579 7.56 36.91 -3.25
N ARG A 580 8.18 37.53 -2.26
CA ARG A 580 9.64 37.58 -2.13
C ARG A 580 10.10 36.70 -0.97
N MET A 581 10.69 35.56 -1.25
CA MET A 581 11.16 34.61 -0.25
C MET A 581 12.14 35.23 0.75
N MET A 582 13.04 36.12 0.29
CA MET A 582 14.05 36.77 1.14
C MET A 582 13.46 37.75 2.17
N GLU A 583 12.25 38.24 1.95
CA GLU A 583 11.52 39.16 2.85
C GLU A 583 10.43 38.46 3.65
N THR A 584 10.38 37.11 3.58
CA THR A 584 9.32 36.30 4.19
C THR A 584 9.84 35.49 5.37
N SER A 585 9.10 35.50 6.46
CA SER A 585 9.33 34.64 7.64
C SER A 585 8.15 33.69 7.86
N PHE A 586 8.44 32.43 8.08
CA PHE A 586 7.44 31.39 8.36
C PHE A 586 7.34 31.16 9.86
N PHE A 587 6.14 31.28 10.41
CA PHE A 587 5.86 31.04 11.82
C PHE A 587 5.11 29.71 11.97
N LEU A 588 5.72 28.76 12.67
CA LEU A 588 5.16 27.45 12.95
C LEU A 588 4.76 27.32 14.42
N SER A 589 3.66 26.64 14.69
CA SER A 589 3.28 26.25 16.05
C SER A 589 3.72 24.82 16.31
N ARG A 590 4.73 24.63 17.18
CA ARG A 590 5.14 23.30 17.67
C ARG A 590 4.32 22.92 18.89
N GLN A 591 3.47 21.90 18.73
CA GLN A 591 2.59 21.42 19.79
C GLN A 591 3.24 20.26 20.52
N THR A 592 3.33 20.34 21.85
CA THR A 592 3.79 19.27 22.71
C THR A 592 2.59 18.70 23.48
N PRO A 593 2.13 17.48 23.16
CA PRO A 593 1.02 16.87 23.86
C PRO A 593 1.43 16.47 25.28
N LEU A 594 0.63 16.90 26.25
CA LEU A 594 0.71 16.46 27.64
C LEU A 594 -0.41 15.44 27.90
N THR A 595 -0.06 14.30 28.47
CA THR A 595 -1.05 13.31 28.91
C THR A 595 -1.93 13.91 30.01
N SER A 596 -3.24 13.74 29.89
CA SER A 596 -4.24 14.28 30.82
C SER A 596 -5.03 13.16 31.48
N THR A 597 -5.59 13.43 32.65
CA THR A 597 -6.55 12.54 33.30
C THR A 597 -7.97 12.68 32.72
N VAL A 598 -8.21 13.64 31.84
CA VAL A 598 -9.49 13.81 31.14
C VAL A 598 -9.51 12.88 29.91
N HIS A 599 -10.36 11.89 29.95
CA HIS A 599 -10.32 10.70 29.11
C HIS A 599 -10.84 10.93 27.68
N GLY A 600 -9.92 11.16 26.76
CA GLY A 600 -10.21 11.04 25.31
C GLY A 600 -9.83 9.68 24.75
N MET A 601 -8.79 9.05 25.30
CA MET A 601 -8.15 7.82 24.86
C MET A 601 -7.55 7.09 26.08
N ALA A 602 -7.26 5.79 25.96
CA ALA A 602 -6.58 5.06 27.04
C ALA A 602 -5.16 5.65 27.27
N ILE A 603 -4.73 5.78 28.51
CA ILE A 603 -3.47 6.44 28.92
C ILE A 603 -2.24 5.88 28.16
N TRP A 604 -2.17 4.55 27.95
CA TRP A 604 -1.08 3.95 27.21
C TRP A 604 -1.05 4.39 25.74
N ARG A 605 -2.22 4.59 25.11
CA ARG A 605 -2.33 5.11 23.74
C ARG A 605 -1.99 6.59 23.67
N GLU A 606 -2.31 7.39 24.69
CA GLU A 606 -1.88 8.79 24.79
C GLU A 606 -0.37 8.91 24.87
N LYS A 607 0.28 8.07 25.70
CA LYS A 607 1.74 7.98 25.77
C LYS A 607 2.35 7.57 24.42
N LEU A 608 1.74 6.60 23.74
CA LEU A 608 2.15 6.16 22.41
C LEU A 608 2.00 7.30 21.39
N PHE A 609 0.87 8.01 21.39
CA PHE A 609 0.65 9.17 20.52
C PHE A 609 1.67 10.28 20.78
N ALA A 610 1.93 10.61 22.04
CA ALA A 610 2.94 11.58 22.43
C ALA A 610 4.36 11.18 22.01
N TRP A 611 4.68 9.88 22.06
CA TRP A 611 5.93 9.34 21.56
C TRP A 611 6.01 9.45 20.02
N MET A 612 4.96 9.06 19.29
CA MET A 612 4.87 9.19 17.84
C MET A 612 5.02 10.66 17.40
N MET A 613 4.43 11.60 18.13
CA MET A 613 4.47 13.03 17.81
C MET A 613 5.86 13.63 18.03
N ARG A 614 6.60 13.17 19.04
CA ARG A 614 7.98 13.59 19.29
C ARG A 614 8.96 13.09 18.24
N ASN A 615 8.68 11.92 17.66
CA ASN A 615 9.51 11.30 16.62
C ASN A 615 9.02 11.62 15.19
N ALA A 616 7.97 12.45 15.06
CA ALA A 616 7.51 12.93 13.76
C ALA A 616 8.51 13.93 13.17
N GLU A 617 8.65 13.91 11.86
CA GLU A 617 9.43 14.90 11.12
C GLU A 617 8.92 16.32 11.37
N SER A 618 9.83 17.29 11.42
CA SER A 618 9.46 18.67 11.67
C SER A 618 8.58 19.22 10.52
N PRO A 619 7.62 20.11 10.81
CA PRO A 619 6.85 20.77 9.75
C PRO A 619 7.74 21.53 8.77
N MET A 620 8.86 22.06 9.25
CA MET A 620 9.83 22.80 8.43
C MET A 620 10.40 21.89 7.31
N GLU A 621 10.90 20.72 7.66
CA GLU A 621 11.46 19.76 6.70
C GLU A 621 10.38 19.19 5.79
N PHE A 622 9.23 18.82 6.37
CA PHE A 622 8.12 18.20 5.64
C PHE A 622 7.50 19.10 4.56
N PHE A 623 7.43 20.40 4.79
CA PHE A 623 6.90 21.38 3.83
C PHE A 623 7.98 22.08 3.00
N GLY A 624 9.24 21.64 3.09
CA GLY A 624 10.37 22.18 2.34
C GLY A 624 10.70 23.65 2.66
N LEU A 625 10.41 24.10 3.91
CA LEU A 625 10.63 25.51 4.28
C LEU A 625 12.11 25.81 4.48
N PRO A 626 12.59 27.02 4.08
CA PRO A 626 13.99 27.40 4.25
C PRO A 626 14.35 27.55 5.73
N PRO A 627 15.36 26.83 6.27
CA PRO A 627 15.63 26.77 7.72
C PRO A 627 15.93 28.13 8.36
N ASN A 628 16.58 29.02 7.62
CA ASN A 628 16.95 30.38 8.10
C ASN A 628 15.78 31.36 8.09
N ARG A 629 14.58 30.97 7.69
CA ARG A 629 13.36 31.79 7.61
C ARG A 629 12.22 31.26 8.46
N VAL A 630 12.48 30.26 9.28
CA VAL A 630 11.45 29.61 10.13
C VAL A 630 11.62 30.02 11.59
N VAL A 631 10.52 30.41 12.21
CA VAL A 631 10.39 30.68 13.63
C VAL A 631 9.41 29.65 14.23
N GLU A 632 9.91 28.75 15.08
CA GLU A 632 9.06 27.79 15.77
C GLU A 632 8.63 28.32 17.15
N MET A 633 7.32 28.34 17.38
CA MET A 633 6.74 28.73 18.66
C MET A 633 6.09 27.54 19.34
N GLY A 634 6.60 27.17 20.52
CA GLY A 634 6.14 26.02 21.30
C GLY A 634 4.84 26.31 22.06
N SER A 635 3.89 25.39 22.00
CA SER A 635 2.70 25.37 22.84
C SER A 635 2.48 23.97 23.44
N GLN A 636 2.06 23.92 24.70
CA GLN A 636 1.69 22.66 25.36
C GLN A 636 0.18 22.50 25.30
N VAL A 637 -0.28 21.30 24.90
CA VAL A 637 -1.70 20.97 24.78
C VAL A 637 -1.99 19.71 25.58
N LYS A 638 -2.94 19.79 26.52
CA LYS A 638 -3.44 18.61 27.25
C LYS A 638 -4.36 17.81 26.32
N ILE A 639 -4.16 16.50 26.23
CA ILE A 639 -4.95 15.59 25.37
C ILE A 639 -5.70 14.61 26.23
#